data_1998c217058c06e9cc8c91f91c4b5260
#
_entry.id   1998c217058c06e9cc8c91f91c4b5260
#
_cell.length_a   1.000
_cell.length_b   1.000
_cell.length_c   1.000
_cell.angle_alpha   90.00
_cell.angle_beta   90.00
_cell.angle_gamma   90.00
#
_symmetry.space_group_name_H-M   'P 1'
#
loop_
_entity.id
_entity.type
_entity.pdbx_description
1 polymer ?
#
loop_
_entity_poly.entity_id
_entity_poly.type
_entity_poly.pdbx_seq_one_letter_code
_entity_poly.pdbx_strand_id
1 'polypeptide(L)'
;MKLMVIDGNSLINRAFYGIRMLTTKDGQPTNAVYGFVNILLKLLDEEKPDALCVTFDRKAPTFRHLAYEGYKAQRKGMPDELAAQLPVLKDVLAAMNIPRYELDGWEADDLIGTIAARDTAAGWETVIVTGDKDSLQLVTDSTRVKLVSTRMGQTTTKEMTPETFREAYGFDPVHIVDLKALMGDTSDNIPGVKGIGEKTAMDLIQRYQSVEAIYADVEGVEAKPAVKKKLAEGEEQARMSYDLATIRCDAPIDFSPEDARRREPDGPALYELFLALEFNKLIDKMGLSGGPAAGRADKPAAGAVRQERVTDRVRMAELVEQWRREPWVAVLALPSLDVVAVAWDGGARAALCAADRLEGYNELLRALFSGEIQKVSHNVKDLMHLLLDEGLSTDGFCFDTALAAYLLSPTDGSYELEKLGITYFNQEFPKAKEYLAPDAFGPLADPAGPAEAMCAHAALTAALYGALAPKLEELDMHELYYGLELPLCPVLAEMERAGMLVDRRALADFGILLDGRIQADEALIYELAGEEFNINSTQQFGRILFDKLGLPPVKKTKTGYSTNADVLEKLRDKHPIVEAVLDYRQLAKLKSTYVDGLTKVIAADGRIHTSFQNTVTATGRLSSTEPNLQNIPVRTELGAELRKMFVAPAGRVLVDADYSQIELRLLAHIAGDEHMIAAFRTGEDIHTVTASQVFGVPPEQVTHEMRRRAKAVNFGIVYGISDFSLSQDIGVTRAEAKAYMEKYFEKYSGVHAYMTQVVERAKADGYVSTLMGRRRWLPELKSSNFNLRSFGERVALNMPIQGTAADLIKKAMLRVDGRLRREGLEARLVLQVHDELIVECPEGEAEQVQRLLAEEMEHVAELAVPLTAEAHAGKSWAEAKG
;
A
#
# COMPACT_ATOMS: atom_id res chain seq x y z
N MET A 1 28.48 -22.23 -24.74
CA MET A 1 27.24 -21.41 -24.78
C MET A 1 26.32 -21.87 -23.69
N LYS A 2 25.48 -20.99 -23.18
CA LYS A 2 24.62 -21.25 -22.01
C LYS A 2 23.16 -21.06 -22.39
N LEU A 3 22.34 -22.11 -22.24
CA LEU A 3 20.89 -22.06 -22.36
C LEU A 3 20.25 -21.96 -20.96
N MET A 4 19.30 -21.10 -20.80
CA MET A 4 18.41 -21.05 -19.62
C MET A 4 17.03 -21.56 -19.99
N VAL A 5 16.57 -22.62 -19.32
CA VAL A 5 15.24 -23.21 -19.52
C VAL A 5 14.40 -22.93 -18.28
N ILE A 6 13.26 -22.29 -18.45
CA ILE A 6 12.39 -21.88 -17.34
C ILE A 6 11.12 -22.74 -17.32
N ASP A 7 10.83 -23.32 -16.17
CA ASP A 7 9.53 -23.90 -15.86
C ASP A 7 8.49 -22.78 -15.65
N GLY A 8 7.71 -22.52 -16.69
CA GLY A 8 6.73 -21.43 -16.72
C GLY A 8 5.62 -21.60 -15.69
N ASN A 9 5.13 -22.82 -15.51
CA ASN A 9 4.06 -23.12 -14.55
C ASN A 9 4.55 -22.95 -13.11
N SER A 10 5.72 -23.43 -12.79
CA SER A 10 6.31 -23.29 -11.46
C SER A 10 6.57 -21.83 -11.12
N LEU A 11 7.16 -21.07 -12.04
CA LEU A 11 7.48 -19.65 -11.80
C LEU A 11 6.25 -18.78 -11.68
N ILE A 12 5.23 -18.94 -12.54
CA ILE A 12 4.02 -18.13 -12.49
C ILE A 12 3.21 -18.40 -11.21
N ASN A 13 3.13 -19.67 -10.78
CA ASN A 13 2.52 -20.02 -9.50
C ASN A 13 3.24 -19.36 -8.33
N ARG A 14 4.57 -19.38 -8.31
CA ARG A 14 5.35 -18.71 -7.24
C ARG A 14 5.17 -17.21 -7.24
N ALA A 15 5.11 -16.59 -8.41
CA ALA A 15 4.82 -15.17 -8.56
C ALA A 15 3.42 -14.83 -8.02
N PHE A 16 2.42 -15.63 -8.37
CA PHE A 16 1.04 -15.44 -7.92
C PHE A 16 0.89 -15.49 -6.40
N TYR A 17 1.45 -16.52 -5.74
CA TYR A 17 1.36 -16.66 -4.28
C TYR A 17 2.42 -15.84 -3.53
N GLY A 18 3.48 -15.42 -4.19
CA GLY A 18 4.57 -14.65 -3.59
C GLY A 18 4.33 -13.16 -3.53
N ILE A 19 3.49 -12.62 -4.40
CA ILE A 19 3.14 -11.20 -4.50
C ILE A 19 1.66 -11.05 -4.14
N ARG A 20 1.34 -10.03 -3.33
CA ARG A 20 -0.07 -9.68 -3.07
C ARG A 20 -0.79 -9.40 -4.39
N MET A 21 -2.08 -9.65 -4.43
CA MET A 21 -2.91 -9.40 -5.60
C MET A 21 -2.72 -7.97 -6.10
N LEU A 22 -2.39 -7.85 -7.38
CA LEU A 22 -2.39 -6.63 -8.15
C LEU A 22 -3.44 -6.78 -9.26
N THR A 23 -4.17 -5.72 -9.50
CA THR A 23 -5.18 -5.68 -10.57
C THR A 23 -5.04 -4.37 -11.33
N THR A 24 -5.39 -4.38 -12.61
CA THR A 24 -5.63 -3.14 -13.36
C THR A 24 -6.87 -2.43 -12.82
N LYS A 25 -7.09 -1.20 -13.22
CA LYS A 25 -8.30 -0.42 -12.87
C LYS A 25 -9.60 -1.14 -13.28
N ASP A 26 -9.56 -1.88 -14.37
CA ASP A 26 -10.70 -2.68 -14.87
C ASP A 26 -10.86 -4.02 -14.13
N GLY A 27 -10.04 -4.26 -13.09
CA GLY A 27 -10.13 -5.44 -12.24
C GLY A 27 -9.43 -6.69 -12.79
N GLN A 28 -8.64 -6.58 -13.87
CA GLN A 28 -7.87 -7.71 -14.39
C GLN A 28 -6.70 -8.03 -13.44
N PRO A 29 -6.57 -9.29 -12.95
CA PRO A 29 -5.44 -9.67 -12.10
C PRO A 29 -4.13 -9.67 -12.89
N THR A 30 -3.05 -9.12 -12.29
CA THR A 30 -1.75 -8.90 -12.96
C THR A 30 -0.54 -9.29 -12.12
N ASN A 31 -0.73 -9.62 -10.85
CA ASN A 31 0.37 -9.92 -9.91
C ASN A 31 1.28 -11.06 -10.34
N ALA A 32 0.74 -12.11 -10.97
CA ALA A 32 1.52 -13.26 -11.42
C ALA A 32 2.43 -12.89 -12.61
N VAL A 33 1.89 -12.15 -13.59
CA VAL A 33 2.67 -11.66 -14.74
C VAL A 33 3.75 -10.69 -14.28
N TYR A 34 3.40 -9.71 -13.43
CA TYR A 34 4.35 -8.76 -12.86
C TYR A 34 5.49 -9.45 -12.12
N GLY A 35 5.15 -10.42 -11.28
CA GLY A 35 6.13 -11.19 -10.52
C GLY A 35 7.01 -12.05 -11.40
N PHE A 36 6.43 -12.72 -12.39
CA PHE A 36 7.18 -13.54 -13.36
C PHE A 36 8.21 -12.70 -14.11
N VAL A 37 7.80 -11.56 -14.67
CA VAL A 37 8.70 -10.68 -15.42
C VAL A 37 9.84 -10.15 -14.53
N ASN A 38 9.56 -9.77 -13.28
CA ASN A 38 10.61 -9.33 -12.36
C ASN A 38 11.61 -10.44 -12.01
N ILE A 39 11.14 -11.67 -11.80
CA ILE A 39 12.00 -12.85 -11.58
C ILE A 39 12.84 -13.12 -12.83
N LEU A 40 12.23 -13.09 -14.01
CA LEU A 40 12.88 -13.29 -15.28
C LEU A 40 14.00 -12.26 -15.51
N LEU A 41 13.72 -10.96 -15.35
CA LEU A 41 14.72 -9.90 -15.52
C LEU A 41 15.91 -10.06 -14.56
N LYS A 42 15.63 -10.44 -13.30
CA LYS A 42 16.68 -10.74 -12.32
C LYS A 42 17.54 -11.91 -12.75
N LEU A 43 16.94 -13.00 -13.23
CA LEU A 43 17.65 -14.18 -13.69
C LEU A 43 18.50 -13.90 -14.95
N LEU A 44 17.98 -13.08 -15.87
CA LEU A 44 18.72 -12.64 -17.05
C LEU A 44 19.96 -11.82 -16.70
N ASP A 45 19.88 -10.99 -15.67
CA ASP A 45 21.01 -10.19 -15.19
C ASP A 45 22.06 -11.05 -14.48
N GLU A 46 21.61 -12.00 -13.65
CA GLU A 46 22.48 -12.91 -12.90
C GLU A 46 23.18 -13.92 -13.82
N GLU A 47 22.43 -14.58 -14.70
CA GLU A 47 22.93 -15.70 -15.50
C GLU A 47 23.55 -15.30 -16.84
N LYS A 48 23.09 -14.22 -17.44
CA LYS A 48 23.50 -13.73 -18.77
C LYS A 48 23.54 -14.86 -19.81
N PRO A 49 22.43 -15.60 -20.02
CA PRO A 49 22.40 -16.75 -20.92
C PRO A 49 22.49 -16.30 -22.37
N ASP A 50 23.10 -17.15 -23.23
CA ASP A 50 23.17 -16.94 -24.69
C ASP A 50 21.81 -17.26 -25.34
N ALA A 51 21.06 -18.20 -24.75
CA ALA A 51 19.77 -18.66 -25.21
C ALA A 51 18.77 -18.80 -24.02
N LEU A 52 17.48 -18.71 -24.32
CA LEU A 52 16.42 -18.75 -23.31
C LEU A 52 15.14 -19.33 -23.90
N CYS A 53 14.48 -20.23 -23.16
CA CYS A 53 13.14 -20.70 -23.49
C CYS A 53 12.33 -20.97 -22.22
N VAL A 54 11.00 -21.08 -22.39
CA VAL A 54 10.06 -21.34 -21.29
C VAL A 54 9.18 -22.53 -21.67
N THR A 55 8.96 -23.47 -20.74
CA THR A 55 8.06 -24.61 -20.94
C THR A 55 6.76 -24.42 -20.17
N PHE A 56 5.65 -24.94 -20.71
CA PHE A 56 4.35 -24.92 -20.02
C PHE A 56 3.65 -26.27 -20.16
N ASP A 57 2.86 -26.61 -19.12
CA ASP A 57 1.91 -27.73 -19.17
C ASP A 57 0.70 -27.37 -20.03
N ARG A 58 0.13 -28.40 -20.67
CA ARG A 58 -1.20 -28.32 -21.29
C ARG A 58 -2.28 -29.02 -20.46
N LYS A 59 -3.52 -28.69 -20.69
CA LYS A 59 -4.66 -29.28 -19.96
C LYS A 59 -4.93 -30.74 -20.34
N ALA A 60 -4.31 -31.27 -21.42
CA ALA A 60 -4.52 -32.63 -21.88
C ALA A 60 -3.96 -33.64 -20.87
N PRO A 61 -4.60 -34.82 -20.68
CA PRO A 61 -4.04 -35.89 -19.88
C PRO A 61 -2.69 -36.32 -20.42
N THR A 62 -1.71 -36.57 -19.55
CA THR A 62 -0.38 -37.04 -19.90
C THR A 62 -0.30 -38.53 -19.83
N PHE A 63 0.77 -39.16 -20.36
CA PHE A 63 1.00 -40.59 -20.28
C PHE A 63 0.99 -41.12 -18.82
N ARG A 64 1.38 -40.27 -17.83
CA ARG A 64 1.31 -40.62 -16.40
C ARG A 64 -0.11 -40.80 -15.93
N HIS A 65 -1.05 -39.93 -16.35
CA HIS A 65 -2.48 -40.06 -16.06
C HIS A 65 -3.07 -41.33 -16.68
N LEU A 66 -2.58 -41.74 -17.84
CA LEU A 66 -3.00 -43.01 -18.48
C LEU A 66 -2.44 -44.24 -17.78
N ALA A 67 -1.24 -44.13 -17.20
CA ALA A 67 -0.58 -45.22 -16.48
C ALA A 67 -1.13 -45.40 -15.06
N TYR A 68 -1.54 -44.31 -14.40
CA TYR A 68 -2.05 -44.36 -13.02
C TYR A 68 -3.17 -43.35 -12.81
N GLU A 69 -4.40 -43.81 -12.63
CA GLU A 69 -5.59 -42.98 -12.47
C GLU A 69 -5.51 -42.05 -11.23
N GLY A 70 -4.75 -42.47 -10.21
CA GLY A 70 -4.53 -41.68 -9.00
C GLY A 70 -3.55 -40.50 -9.19
N TYR A 71 -2.81 -40.43 -10.29
CA TYR A 71 -1.77 -39.42 -10.50
C TYR A 71 -2.35 -38.00 -10.48
N LYS A 72 -1.83 -37.14 -9.60
CA LYS A 72 -2.27 -35.75 -9.39
C LYS A 72 -3.77 -35.58 -9.08
N ALA A 73 -4.53 -36.65 -8.77
CA ALA A 73 -5.97 -36.61 -8.54
C ALA A 73 -6.42 -35.69 -7.38
N GLN A 74 -5.52 -35.39 -6.43
CA GLN A 74 -5.81 -34.53 -5.27
C GLN A 74 -5.45 -33.06 -5.51
N ARG A 75 -4.84 -32.72 -6.64
CA ARG A 75 -4.49 -31.33 -6.97
C ARG A 75 -5.74 -30.50 -7.22
N LYS A 76 -5.90 -29.40 -6.46
CA LYS A 76 -6.92 -28.38 -6.76
C LYS A 76 -6.61 -27.74 -8.09
N GLY A 77 -7.62 -27.44 -8.90
CA GLY A 77 -7.47 -26.71 -10.15
C GLY A 77 -6.77 -25.35 -9.94
N MET A 78 -6.24 -24.81 -11.03
CA MET A 78 -5.65 -23.48 -11.05
C MET A 78 -6.73 -22.44 -10.66
N PRO A 79 -6.44 -21.49 -9.75
CA PRO A 79 -7.35 -20.38 -9.45
C PRO A 79 -7.72 -19.59 -10.71
N ASP A 80 -8.94 -19.11 -10.80
CA ASP A 80 -9.43 -18.38 -11.98
C ASP A 80 -8.61 -17.12 -12.25
N GLU A 81 -8.18 -16.42 -11.19
CA GLU A 81 -7.34 -15.24 -11.31
C GLU A 81 -5.94 -15.55 -11.86
N LEU A 82 -5.41 -16.73 -11.60
CA LEU A 82 -4.14 -17.16 -12.19
C LEU A 82 -4.34 -17.65 -13.63
N ALA A 83 -5.44 -18.37 -13.87
CA ALA A 83 -5.78 -18.89 -15.19
C ALA A 83 -5.98 -17.74 -16.21
N ALA A 84 -6.56 -16.62 -15.78
CA ALA A 84 -6.72 -15.42 -16.60
C ALA A 84 -5.39 -14.74 -16.96
N GLN A 85 -4.35 -14.89 -16.12
CA GLN A 85 -3.04 -14.28 -16.34
C GLN A 85 -2.11 -15.11 -17.25
N LEU A 86 -2.36 -16.40 -17.41
CA LEU A 86 -1.50 -17.28 -18.19
C LEU A 86 -1.43 -16.91 -19.70
N PRO A 87 -2.55 -16.61 -20.38
CA PRO A 87 -2.49 -16.11 -21.75
C PRO A 87 -1.71 -14.80 -21.87
N VAL A 88 -1.95 -13.87 -20.94
CA VAL A 88 -1.26 -12.57 -20.89
C VAL A 88 0.25 -12.75 -20.73
N LEU A 89 0.69 -13.66 -19.85
CA LEU A 89 2.11 -13.98 -19.73
C LEU A 89 2.68 -14.51 -21.04
N LYS A 90 1.94 -15.37 -21.74
CA LYS A 90 2.37 -15.93 -23.04
C LYS A 90 2.53 -14.83 -24.11
N ASP A 91 1.68 -13.80 -24.08
CA ASP A 91 1.78 -12.64 -24.98
C ASP A 91 3.00 -11.78 -24.62
N VAL A 92 3.25 -11.55 -23.33
CA VAL A 92 4.46 -10.85 -22.85
C VAL A 92 5.73 -11.58 -23.28
N LEU A 93 5.79 -12.92 -23.12
CA LEU A 93 6.94 -13.72 -23.57
C LEU A 93 7.13 -13.64 -25.09
N ALA A 94 6.06 -13.62 -25.86
CA ALA A 94 6.11 -13.44 -27.32
C ALA A 94 6.69 -12.08 -27.69
N ALA A 95 6.23 -11.00 -27.05
CA ALA A 95 6.77 -9.65 -27.24
C ALA A 95 8.24 -9.53 -26.77
N MET A 96 8.65 -10.32 -25.79
CA MET A 96 10.06 -10.44 -25.38
C MET A 96 10.91 -11.31 -26.32
N ASN A 97 10.34 -11.84 -27.41
CA ASN A 97 10.98 -12.78 -28.33
C ASN A 97 11.55 -14.04 -27.65
N ILE A 98 10.85 -14.54 -26.61
CA ILE A 98 11.21 -15.74 -25.86
C ILE A 98 10.39 -16.93 -26.35
N PRO A 99 11.03 -17.96 -26.96
CA PRO A 99 10.33 -19.15 -27.44
C PRO A 99 9.72 -19.95 -26.28
N ARG A 100 8.55 -20.53 -26.55
CA ARG A 100 7.80 -21.35 -25.61
C ARG A 100 7.58 -22.74 -26.17
N TYR A 101 7.66 -23.74 -25.29
CA TYR A 101 7.44 -25.15 -25.65
C TYR A 101 6.33 -25.72 -24.76
N GLU A 102 5.36 -26.34 -25.41
CA GLU A 102 4.23 -27.01 -24.79
C GLU A 102 3.70 -28.11 -25.71
N LEU A 103 3.41 -29.30 -25.18
CA LEU A 103 3.03 -30.46 -25.96
C LEU A 103 1.93 -31.25 -25.25
N ASP A 104 0.86 -31.62 -25.98
CA ASP A 104 -0.20 -32.47 -25.45
C ASP A 104 0.31 -33.89 -25.14
N GLY A 105 -0.10 -34.42 -24.02
CA GLY A 105 0.33 -35.76 -23.56
C GLY A 105 1.64 -35.77 -22.80
N TRP A 106 2.36 -34.66 -22.68
CA TRP A 106 3.63 -34.50 -21.98
C TRP A 106 3.54 -33.39 -20.93
N GLU A 107 4.34 -33.50 -19.89
CA GLU A 107 4.45 -32.47 -18.86
C GLU A 107 5.60 -31.50 -19.17
N ALA A 108 5.54 -30.29 -18.64
CA ALA A 108 6.60 -29.29 -18.80
C ALA A 108 7.97 -29.80 -18.37
N ASP A 109 8.03 -30.62 -17.32
CA ASP A 109 9.28 -31.25 -16.84
C ASP A 109 9.90 -32.19 -17.85
N ASP A 110 9.09 -32.96 -18.61
CA ASP A 110 9.58 -33.81 -19.66
C ASP A 110 10.15 -33.02 -20.85
N LEU A 111 9.53 -31.86 -21.15
CA LEU A 111 10.05 -30.94 -22.14
C LEU A 111 11.39 -30.33 -21.68
N ILE A 112 11.49 -29.94 -20.40
CA ILE A 112 12.74 -29.45 -19.79
C ILE A 112 13.84 -30.53 -19.91
N GLY A 113 13.54 -31.78 -19.55
CA GLY A 113 14.48 -32.91 -19.65
C GLY A 113 14.93 -33.15 -21.08
N THR A 114 14.00 -33.09 -22.03
CA THR A 114 14.29 -33.26 -23.45
C THR A 114 15.18 -32.15 -24.01
N ILE A 115 14.87 -30.89 -23.64
CA ILE A 115 15.65 -29.72 -24.02
C ILE A 115 17.07 -29.82 -23.45
N ALA A 116 17.22 -30.11 -22.15
CA ALA A 116 18.50 -30.24 -21.49
C ALA A 116 19.38 -31.37 -22.12
N ALA A 117 18.77 -32.52 -22.47
CA ALA A 117 19.45 -33.60 -23.12
C ALA A 117 19.97 -33.22 -24.51
N ARG A 118 19.16 -32.53 -25.33
CA ARG A 118 19.55 -32.05 -26.67
C ARG A 118 20.60 -30.96 -26.60
N ASP A 119 20.52 -30.09 -25.63
CA ASP A 119 21.47 -29.01 -25.39
C ASP A 119 22.85 -29.56 -25.00
N THR A 120 22.87 -30.52 -24.07
CA THR A 120 24.08 -31.27 -23.70
C THR A 120 24.69 -31.97 -24.91
N ALA A 121 23.89 -32.61 -25.75
CA ALA A 121 24.37 -33.27 -26.98
C ALA A 121 24.96 -32.27 -27.99
N ALA A 122 24.50 -31.02 -27.97
CA ALA A 122 25.06 -29.94 -28.77
C ALA A 122 26.29 -29.26 -28.13
N GLY A 123 26.73 -29.69 -26.95
CA GLY A 123 27.88 -29.14 -26.22
C GLY A 123 27.63 -27.81 -25.51
N TRP A 124 26.39 -27.55 -25.14
CA TRP A 124 26.00 -26.36 -24.39
C TRP A 124 25.87 -26.68 -22.89
N GLU A 125 25.92 -25.64 -22.08
CA GLU A 125 25.57 -25.68 -20.64
C GLU A 125 24.12 -25.30 -20.46
N THR A 126 23.38 -26.07 -19.67
CA THR A 126 21.96 -25.79 -19.36
C THR A 126 21.77 -25.35 -17.93
N VAL A 127 20.99 -24.27 -17.73
CA VAL A 127 20.50 -23.80 -16.43
C VAL A 127 18.99 -23.98 -16.41
N ILE A 128 18.52 -24.94 -15.64
CA ILE A 128 17.10 -25.16 -15.42
C ILE A 128 16.64 -24.27 -14.26
N VAL A 129 15.62 -23.45 -14.49
CA VAL A 129 15.02 -22.58 -13.46
C VAL A 129 13.64 -23.08 -13.13
N THR A 130 13.46 -23.63 -11.95
CA THR A 130 12.19 -24.17 -11.47
C THR A 130 12.07 -24.03 -9.96
N GLY A 131 10.88 -24.19 -9.44
CA GLY A 131 10.66 -24.38 -8.00
C GLY A 131 10.40 -25.84 -7.65
N ASP A 132 10.35 -26.72 -8.61
CA ASP A 132 10.14 -28.13 -8.40
C ASP A 132 11.46 -28.87 -8.15
N LYS A 133 11.48 -29.71 -7.13
CA LYS A 133 12.65 -30.55 -6.81
C LYS A 133 12.79 -31.77 -7.71
N ASP A 134 11.77 -32.09 -8.48
CA ASP A 134 11.79 -33.26 -9.37
C ASP A 134 12.81 -33.06 -10.50
N SER A 135 12.96 -31.82 -10.93
CA SER A 135 14.01 -31.45 -11.92
C SER A 135 15.44 -31.66 -11.40
N LEU A 136 15.65 -31.94 -10.10
CA LEU A 136 16.98 -32.27 -9.57
C LEU A 136 17.59 -33.56 -10.17
N GLN A 137 16.75 -34.46 -10.67
CA GLN A 137 17.21 -35.66 -11.39
C GLN A 137 17.96 -35.35 -12.69
N LEU A 138 17.79 -34.14 -13.23
CA LEU A 138 18.42 -33.66 -14.46
C LEU A 138 19.78 -33.01 -14.25
N VAL A 139 20.24 -32.90 -13.00
CA VAL A 139 21.55 -32.30 -12.66
C VAL A 139 22.69 -33.20 -13.15
N THR A 140 23.56 -32.63 -13.98
CA THR A 140 24.77 -33.27 -14.53
C THR A 140 25.92 -32.28 -14.54
N ASP A 141 27.09 -32.68 -15.04
CA ASP A 141 28.22 -31.75 -15.18
C ASP A 141 27.97 -30.61 -16.19
N SER A 142 26.99 -30.77 -17.10
CA SER A 142 26.61 -29.75 -18.10
C SER A 142 25.26 -29.12 -17.79
N THR A 143 24.49 -29.67 -16.84
CA THR A 143 23.16 -29.17 -16.47
C THR A 143 23.08 -28.88 -14.97
N ARG A 144 22.76 -27.65 -14.59
CA ARG A 144 22.51 -27.26 -13.20
C ARG A 144 21.07 -26.78 -13.01
N VAL A 145 20.54 -26.95 -11.81
CA VAL A 145 19.19 -26.55 -11.46
C VAL A 145 19.26 -25.38 -10.48
N LYS A 146 18.60 -24.29 -10.81
CA LYS A 146 18.39 -23.14 -9.95
C LYS A 146 16.99 -23.22 -9.35
N LEU A 147 16.89 -23.68 -8.10
CA LEU A 147 15.64 -23.77 -7.36
C LEU A 147 15.21 -22.38 -6.89
N VAL A 148 14.06 -21.92 -7.37
CA VAL A 148 13.48 -20.63 -7.02
C VAL A 148 12.51 -20.81 -5.85
N SER A 149 12.58 -19.94 -4.85
CA SER A 149 11.60 -19.85 -3.78
C SER A 149 11.21 -18.40 -3.55
N THR A 150 9.92 -18.11 -3.44
CA THR A 150 9.41 -16.76 -3.16
C THR A 150 8.65 -16.77 -1.84
N ARG A 151 9.02 -15.87 -0.92
CA ARG A 151 8.32 -15.67 0.35
C ARG A 151 8.17 -14.17 0.61
N MET A 152 6.94 -13.69 0.86
CA MET A 152 6.64 -12.28 1.16
C MET A 152 7.24 -11.29 0.14
N GLY A 153 7.14 -11.61 -1.15
CA GLY A 153 7.64 -10.77 -2.23
C GLY A 153 9.16 -10.83 -2.46
N GLN A 154 9.91 -11.57 -1.64
CA GLN A 154 11.34 -11.79 -1.85
C GLN A 154 11.58 -13.13 -2.52
N THR A 155 12.24 -13.10 -3.67
CA THR A 155 12.67 -14.29 -4.40
C THR A 155 14.12 -14.61 -4.08
N THR A 156 14.35 -15.85 -3.61
CA THR A 156 15.67 -16.42 -3.36
C THR A 156 15.88 -17.60 -4.29
N THR A 157 17.11 -17.78 -4.74
CA THR A 157 17.53 -18.89 -5.59
C THR A 157 18.56 -19.74 -4.85
N LYS A 158 18.47 -21.08 -5.02
CA LYS A 158 19.47 -22.03 -4.55
C LYS A 158 19.97 -22.82 -5.76
N GLU A 159 21.26 -22.75 -6.01
CA GLU A 159 21.87 -23.47 -7.10
C GLU A 159 22.22 -24.90 -6.69
N MET A 160 21.92 -25.88 -7.56
CA MET A 160 22.17 -27.29 -7.37
C MET A 160 23.05 -27.80 -8.53
N THR A 161 24.28 -28.09 -8.19
CA THR A 161 25.26 -28.79 -9.04
C THR A 161 25.42 -30.23 -8.55
N PRO A 162 26.10 -31.15 -9.26
CA PRO A 162 26.36 -32.49 -8.74
C PRO A 162 27.02 -32.48 -7.35
N GLU A 163 27.95 -31.56 -7.11
CA GLU A 163 28.65 -31.42 -5.83
C GLU A 163 27.70 -30.99 -4.72
N THR A 164 26.98 -29.86 -4.90
CA THR A 164 26.06 -29.34 -3.89
C THR A 164 24.89 -30.29 -3.65
N PHE A 165 24.51 -31.09 -4.66
CA PHE A 165 23.51 -32.12 -4.51
C PHE A 165 24.02 -33.27 -3.63
N ARG A 166 25.24 -33.83 -3.92
CA ARG A 166 25.85 -34.88 -3.11
C ARG A 166 26.08 -34.44 -1.66
N GLU A 167 26.50 -33.23 -1.45
CA GLU A 167 26.60 -32.66 -0.08
C GLU A 167 25.26 -32.64 0.67
N ALA A 168 24.17 -32.34 -0.04
CA ALA A 168 22.84 -32.22 0.55
C ALA A 168 22.14 -33.58 0.76
N TYR A 169 22.33 -34.54 -0.15
CA TYR A 169 21.57 -35.79 -0.21
C TYR A 169 22.41 -37.05 0.06
N GLY A 170 23.70 -37.01 -0.16
CA GLY A 170 24.62 -38.14 0.06
C GLY A 170 24.64 -39.20 -1.06
N PHE A 171 24.04 -38.91 -2.22
CA PHE A 171 24.02 -39.76 -3.42
C PHE A 171 24.00 -38.90 -4.68
N ASP A 172 24.11 -39.54 -5.88
CA ASP A 172 24.10 -38.82 -7.14
C ASP A 172 22.72 -38.33 -7.57
N PRO A 173 22.60 -37.17 -8.26
CA PRO A 173 21.33 -36.54 -8.63
C PRO A 173 20.32 -37.44 -9.31
N VAL A 174 20.78 -38.35 -10.19
CA VAL A 174 19.95 -39.32 -10.92
C VAL A 174 19.11 -40.21 -9.98
N HIS A 175 19.60 -40.46 -8.74
CA HIS A 175 18.94 -41.32 -7.78
C HIS A 175 17.86 -40.63 -6.92
N ILE A 176 17.54 -39.37 -7.20
CA ILE A 176 16.40 -38.72 -6.57
C ILE A 176 15.07 -39.38 -6.95
N VAL A 177 15.02 -39.99 -8.16
CA VAL A 177 13.89 -40.77 -8.63
C VAL A 177 13.73 -42.03 -7.79
N ASP A 178 14.86 -42.72 -7.50
CA ASP A 178 14.88 -43.92 -6.64
C ASP A 178 14.38 -43.62 -5.22
N LEU A 179 14.75 -42.45 -4.67
CA LEU A 179 14.26 -42.00 -3.39
C LEU A 179 12.73 -41.83 -3.41
N LYS A 180 12.19 -41.19 -4.45
CA LYS A 180 10.75 -41.03 -4.63
C LYS A 180 10.03 -42.35 -4.90
N ALA A 181 10.64 -43.24 -5.60
CA ALA A 181 10.10 -44.59 -5.84
C ALA A 181 9.83 -45.35 -4.52
N LEU A 182 10.71 -45.17 -3.54
CA LEU A 182 10.55 -45.79 -2.22
C LEU A 182 9.58 -45.02 -1.29
N MET A 183 9.74 -43.71 -1.15
CA MET A 183 8.97 -42.92 -0.17
C MET A 183 7.63 -42.43 -0.69
N GLY A 184 7.42 -42.45 -2.02
CA GLY A 184 6.29 -41.81 -2.67
C GLY A 184 6.42 -40.30 -2.75
N ASP A 185 5.43 -39.67 -3.39
CA ASP A 185 5.26 -38.23 -3.43
C ASP A 185 3.79 -37.85 -3.17
N THR A 186 3.54 -37.18 -2.06
CA THR A 186 2.18 -36.76 -1.69
C THR A 186 1.65 -35.63 -2.56
N SER A 187 2.52 -34.83 -3.16
CA SER A 187 2.11 -33.70 -4.02
C SER A 187 1.56 -34.20 -5.37
N ASP A 188 2.10 -35.29 -5.89
CA ASP A 188 1.71 -35.90 -7.15
C ASP A 188 0.89 -37.18 -6.96
N ASN A 189 0.62 -37.52 -5.70
CA ASN A 189 -0.08 -38.76 -5.33
C ASN A 189 0.60 -40.03 -5.85
N ILE A 190 1.94 -40.02 -5.86
CA ILE A 190 2.76 -41.22 -6.17
C ILE A 190 2.84 -42.07 -4.88
N PRO A 191 2.44 -43.36 -4.94
CA PRO A 191 2.21 -44.12 -3.73
C PRO A 191 3.48 -44.53 -2.96
N GLY A 192 4.59 -44.76 -3.63
CA GLY A 192 5.79 -45.33 -3.03
C GLY A 192 5.54 -46.70 -2.39
N VAL A 193 6.48 -47.19 -1.57
CA VAL A 193 6.35 -48.42 -0.78
C VAL A 193 5.63 -48.12 0.54
N LYS A 194 4.50 -48.76 0.78
CA LYS A 194 3.66 -48.52 1.95
C LYS A 194 4.44 -48.67 3.26
N GLY A 195 4.59 -47.57 3.99
CA GLY A 195 5.24 -47.52 5.28
C GLY A 195 6.75 -47.39 5.25
N ILE A 196 7.33 -47.09 4.08
CA ILE A 196 8.69 -46.56 3.92
C ILE A 196 8.58 -45.05 3.84
N GLY A 197 9.07 -44.32 4.82
CA GLY A 197 9.08 -42.87 4.83
C GLY A 197 10.45 -42.32 4.42
N GLU A 198 10.54 -40.99 4.24
CA GLU A 198 11.71 -40.25 3.75
C GLU A 198 13.03 -40.69 4.41
N LYS A 199 13.06 -40.78 5.76
CA LYS A 199 14.28 -41.14 6.49
C LYS A 199 14.78 -42.52 6.15
N THR A 200 13.87 -43.50 5.99
CA THR A 200 14.24 -44.89 5.66
C THR A 200 14.64 -44.99 4.19
N ALA A 201 13.91 -44.38 3.31
CA ALA A 201 14.23 -44.32 1.87
C ALA A 201 15.59 -43.65 1.65
N MET A 202 15.88 -42.54 2.32
CA MET A 202 17.15 -41.82 2.27
C MET A 202 18.32 -42.73 2.70
N ASP A 203 18.23 -43.42 3.82
CA ASP A 203 19.26 -44.34 4.32
C ASP A 203 19.51 -45.50 3.32
N LEU A 204 18.45 -46.02 2.71
CA LEU A 204 18.54 -47.07 1.72
C LEU A 204 19.23 -46.58 0.42
N ILE A 205 18.84 -45.42 -0.10
CA ILE A 205 19.42 -44.91 -1.34
C ILE A 205 20.87 -44.44 -1.13
N GLN A 206 21.20 -43.87 0.02
CA GLN A 206 22.60 -43.55 0.34
C GLN A 206 23.51 -44.80 0.35
N ARG A 207 22.99 -45.96 0.73
CA ARG A 207 23.78 -47.21 0.79
C ARG A 207 23.77 -48.01 -0.51
N TYR A 208 22.63 -48.11 -1.17
CA TYR A 208 22.41 -49.00 -2.29
C TYR A 208 22.30 -48.28 -3.64
N GLN A 209 22.23 -46.95 -3.62
CA GLN A 209 22.15 -46.02 -4.73
C GLN A 209 20.84 -46.11 -5.53
N SER A 210 20.35 -47.31 -5.88
CA SER A 210 19.17 -47.46 -6.73
C SER A 210 18.15 -48.48 -6.18
N VAL A 211 16.89 -48.29 -6.56
CA VAL A 211 15.79 -49.25 -6.31
C VAL A 211 16.13 -50.60 -6.94
N GLU A 212 16.75 -50.63 -8.10
CA GLU A 212 17.13 -51.83 -8.79
C GLU A 212 18.17 -52.66 -8.00
N ALA A 213 19.16 -51.99 -7.40
CA ALA A 213 20.14 -52.61 -6.54
C ALA A 213 19.53 -53.18 -5.25
N ILE A 214 18.52 -52.49 -4.70
CA ILE A 214 17.77 -52.95 -3.50
C ILE A 214 16.95 -54.19 -3.82
N TYR A 215 16.26 -54.22 -4.94
CA TYR A 215 15.40 -55.34 -5.33
C TYR A 215 16.16 -56.52 -5.97
N ALA A 216 17.42 -56.36 -6.34
CA ALA A 216 18.28 -57.46 -6.76
C ALA A 216 18.52 -58.48 -5.61
N ASP A 217 18.58 -58.00 -4.35
CA ASP A 217 18.75 -58.86 -3.19
C ASP A 217 18.11 -58.22 -1.93
N VAL A 218 16.80 -58.23 -1.86
CA VAL A 218 16.03 -57.64 -0.73
C VAL A 218 16.37 -58.27 0.62
N GLU A 219 16.70 -59.56 0.65
CA GLU A 219 17.08 -60.29 1.86
C GLU A 219 18.47 -59.89 2.36
N GLY A 220 19.39 -59.52 1.45
CA GLY A 220 20.73 -59.03 1.72
C GLY A 220 20.77 -57.56 2.17
N VAL A 221 19.66 -56.83 2.05
CA VAL A 221 19.62 -55.37 2.45
C VAL A 221 19.85 -55.23 3.95
N GLU A 222 20.79 -54.41 4.35
CA GLU A 222 21.03 -54.08 5.78
C GLU A 222 19.92 -53.19 6.35
N ALA A 223 18.75 -53.78 6.68
CA ALA A 223 17.61 -53.12 7.25
C ALA A 223 16.86 -53.98 8.29
N LYS A 224 16.01 -53.33 9.08
CA LYS A 224 15.17 -54.10 10.05
C LYS A 224 14.27 -55.08 9.33
N PRO A 225 13.98 -56.26 9.89
CA PRO A 225 13.14 -57.31 9.23
C PRO A 225 11.79 -56.74 8.76
N ALA A 226 11.19 -55.84 9.51
CA ALA A 226 9.93 -55.20 9.13
C ALA A 226 10.08 -54.28 7.87
N VAL A 227 11.26 -53.70 7.63
CA VAL A 227 11.55 -52.89 6.42
C VAL A 227 11.75 -53.80 5.22
N LYS A 228 12.53 -54.90 5.37
CA LYS A 228 12.70 -55.91 4.31
C LYS A 228 11.38 -56.49 3.84
N LYS A 229 10.51 -56.83 4.76
CA LYS A 229 9.17 -57.33 4.47
C LYS A 229 8.36 -56.33 3.63
N LYS A 230 8.38 -55.03 4.03
CA LYS A 230 7.68 -53.99 3.30
C LYS A 230 8.27 -53.76 1.88
N LEU A 231 9.58 -53.84 1.75
CA LEU A 231 10.24 -53.75 0.44
C LEU A 231 9.77 -54.93 -0.45
N ALA A 232 9.85 -56.17 0.04
CA ALA A 232 9.44 -57.32 -0.72
C ALA A 232 7.95 -57.30 -1.12
N GLU A 233 7.07 -56.81 -0.24
CA GLU A 233 5.63 -56.69 -0.53
C GLU A 233 5.32 -55.45 -1.42
N GLY A 234 6.22 -54.51 -1.52
CA GLY A 234 6.01 -53.22 -2.21
C GLY A 234 6.79 -53.09 -3.52
N GLU A 235 7.39 -54.12 -4.08
CA GLU A 235 8.22 -54.01 -5.28
C GLU A 235 7.48 -53.44 -6.50
N GLU A 236 6.26 -53.92 -6.76
CA GLU A 236 5.45 -53.46 -7.88
C GLU A 236 5.12 -51.94 -7.74
N GLN A 237 4.74 -51.50 -6.51
CA GLN A 237 4.50 -50.10 -6.25
C GLN A 237 5.76 -49.23 -6.40
N ALA A 238 6.93 -49.75 -5.98
CA ALA A 238 8.18 -49.05 -6.13
C ALA A 238 8.53 -48.84 -7.60
N ARG A 239 8.40 -49.87 -8.43
CA ARG A 239 8.65 -49.82 -9.87
C ARG A 239 7.69 -48.89 -10.60
N MET A 240 6.40 -48.96 -10.30
CA MET A 240 5.39 -48.02 -10.81
C MET A 240 5.72 -46.57 -10.39
N SER A 241 6.07 -46.38 -9.11
CA SER A 241 6.41 -45.04 -8.56
C SER A 241 7.69 -44.50 -9.21
N TYR A 242 8.65 -45.35 -9.53
CA TYR A 242 9.87 -44.99 -10.28
C TYR A 242 9.51 -44.48 -11.68
N ASP A 243 8.67 -45.19 -12.41
CA ASP A 243 8.23 -44.77 -13.74
C ASP A 243 7.46 -43.48 -13.73
N LEU A 244 6.59 -43.27 -12.74
CA LEU A 244 5.81 -42.03 -12.57
C LEU A 244 6.69 -40.83 -12.19
N ALA A 245 7.71 -41.01 -11.36
CA ALA A 245 8.61 -39.97 -10.90
C ALA A 245 9.71 -39.63 -11.94
N THR A 246 9.96 -40.49 -12.93
CA THR A 246 11.00 -40.29 -13.93
C THR A 246 10.60 -39.22 -14.94
N ILE A 247 11.44 -38.20 -15.10
CA ILE A 247 11.33 -37.23 -16.18
C ILE A 247 11.86 -37.84 -17.48
N ARG A 248 11.03 -37.87 -18.51
CA ARG A 248 11.44 -38.38 -19.84
C ARG A 248 12.15 -37.29 -20.62
N CYS A 249 13.21 -37.69 -21.34
CA CYS A 249 14.07 -36.77 -22.09
C CYS A 249 13.95 -36.98 -23.62
N ASP A 250 12.85 -37.59 -24.07
CA ASP A 250 12.62 -37.97 -25.47
C ASP A 250 11.33 -37.45 -26.07
N ALA A 251 10.77 -36.37 -25.47
CA ALA A 251 9.55 -35.73 -25.95
C ALA A 251 9.72 -35.27 -27.42
N PRO A 252 8.70 -35.53 -28.29
CA PRO A 252 8.78 -35.22 -29.71
C PRO A 252 8.49 -33.74 -29.99
N ILE A 253 9.32 -32.86 -29.43
CA ILE A 253 9.27 -31.41 -29.67
C ILE A 253 10.24 -31.04 -30.81
N ASP A 254 9.87 -30.02 -31.57
CA ASP A 254 10.76 -29.38 -32.53
C ASP A 254 11.58 -28.31 -31.80
N PHE A 255 12.78 -28.67 -31.35
CA PHE A 255 13.67 -27.79 -30.58
C PHE A 255 15.11 -27.96 -31.09
N SER A 256 15.73 -26.81 -31.33
CA SER A 256 17.18 -26.65 -31.48
C SER A 256 17.67 -25.55 -30.54
N PRO A 257 18.85 -25.67 -29.89
CA PRO A 257 19.42 -24.62 -29.05
C PRO A 257 19.55 -23.27 -29.78
N GLU A 258 19.82 -23.29 -31.06
CA GLU A 258 19.95 -22.11 -31.93
C GLU A 258 18.60 -21.33 -32.04
N ASP A 259 17.47 -22.01 -32.02
CA ASP A 259 16.15 -21.39 -32.10
C ASP A 259 15.81 -20.62 -30.82
N ALA A 260 16.42 -21.00 -29.70
CA ALA A 260 16.26 -20.35 -28.40
C ALA A 260 17.25 -19.19 -28.15
N ARG A 261 18.12 -18.84 -29.13
CA ARG A 261 19.04 -17.71 -28.98
C ARG A 261 18.28 -16.42 -28.60
N ARG A 262 18.83 -15.69 -27.65
CA ARG A 262 18.25 -14.42 -27.23
C ARG A 262 18.19 -13.43 -28.39
N ARG A 263 17.04 -12.78 -28.50
CA ARG A 263 16.75 -11.70 -29.43
C ARG A 263 16.33 -10.47 -28.64
N GLU A 264 16.49 -9.30 -29.21
CA GLU A 264 15.96 -8.09 -28.63
C GLU A 264 14.44 -8.16 -28.54
N PRO A 265 13.82 -7.71 -27.44
CA PRO A 265 12.37 -7.62 -27.33
C PRO A 265 11.78 -6.75 -28.43
N ASP A 266 10.54 -7.03 -28.82
CA ASP A 266 9.71 -6.08 -29.57
C ASP A 266 9.29 -4.98 -28.61
N GLY A 267 10.10 -3.92 -28.54
CA GLY A 267 9.91 -2.80 -27.60
C GLY A 267 8.52 -2.18 -27.69
N PRO A 268 8.03 -1.79 -28.88
CA PRO A 268 6.67 -1.26 -29.06
C PRO A 268 5.56 -2.20 -28.58
N ALA A 269 5.59 -3.48 -28.96
CA ALA A 269 4.58 -4.45 -28.54
C ALA A 269 4.62 -4.69 -27.02
N LEU A 270 5.82 -4.78 -26.45
CA LEU A 270 5.99 -4.96 -25.00
C LEU A 270 5.55 -3.72 -24.21
N TYR A 271 5.82 -2.53 -24.74
CA TYR A 271 5.35 -1.27 -24.17
C TYR A 271 3.81 -1.23 -24.09
N GLU A 272 3.10 -1.54 -25.18
CA GLU A 272 1.63 -1.55 -25.20
C GLU A 272 1.05 -2.58 -24.19
N LEU A 273 1.65 -3.79 -24.12
CA LEU A 273 1.24 -4.80 -23.14
C LEU A 273 1.46 -4.33 -21.70
N PHE A 274 2.63 -3.78 -21.39
CA PHE A 274 2.92 -3.29 -20.04
C PHE A 274 2.07 -2.07 -19.66
N LEU A 275 1.74 -1.23 -20.62
CA LEU A 275 0.84 -0.11 -20.41
C LEU A 275 -0.59 -0.59 -20.09
N ALA A 276 -1.11 -1.57 -20.85
CA ALA A 276 -2.42 -2.18 -20.60
C ALA A 276 -2.49 -2.90 -19.24
N LEU A 277 -1.36 -3.44 -18.78
CA LEU A 277 -1.22 -4.11 -17.49
C LEU A 277 -0.86 -3.15 -16.33
N GLU A 278 -0.71 -1.86 -16.60
CA GLU A 278 -0.30 -0.82 -15.64
C GLU A 278 1.09 -1.07 -15.00
N PHE A 279 2.03 -1.69 -15.75
CA PHE A 279 3.37 -2.03 -15.31
C PHE A 279 4.39 -0.90 -15.50
N ASN A 280 4.06 0.32 -15.08
CA ASN A 280 4.88 1.52 -15.29
C ASN A 280 6.34 1.34 -14.82
N LYS A 281 6.55 0.69 -13.66
CA LYS A 281 7.91 0.40 -13.17
C LYS A 281 8.71 -0.55 -14.06
N LEU A 282 8.07 -1.44 -14.78
CA LEU A 282 8.74 -2.33 -15.73
C LEU A 282 9.05 -1.60 -17.04
N ILE A 283 8.17 -0.71 -17.48
CA ILE A 283 8.42 0.20 -18.61
C ILE A 283 9.69 1.03 -18.33
N ASP A 284 9.75 1.70 -17.19
CA ASP A 284 10.92 2.48 -16.78
C ASP A 284 12.19 1.62 -16.66
N LYS A 285 12.09 0.47 -16.00
CA LYS A 285 13.23 -0.43 -15.76
C LYS A 285 13.84 -0.99 -17.04
N MET A 286 13.02 -1.24 -18.05
CA MET A 286 13.45 -1.79 -19.35
C MET A 286 13.71 -0.70 -20.38
N GLY A 287 13.49 0.57 -20.07
CA GLY A 287 13.68 1.69 -20.98
C GLY A 287 12.79 1.61 -22.23
N LEU A 288 11.57 1.06 -22.07
CA LEU A 288 10.65 0.90 -23.19
C LEU A 288 10.00 2.24 -23.55
N SER A 289 9.85 2.49 -24.84
CA SER A 289 9.11 3.63 -25.38
C SER A 289 8.13 3.18 -26.45
N GLY A 290 6.97 3.83 -26.53
CA GLY A 290 5.98 3.57 -27.58
C GLY A 290 6.53 3.93 -28.94
N GLY A 291 6.47 3.01 -29.92
CA GLY A 291 6.77 3.31 -31.31
C GLY A 291 5.74 4.26 -31.94
N PRO A 292 6.00 4.81 -33.17
CA PRO A 292 5.04 5.66 -33.84
C PRO A 292 3.71 4.90 -34.03
N ALA A 293 2.65 5.49 -33.55
CA ALA A 293 1.32 4.91 -33.38
C ALA A 293 0.72 4.39 -34.71
N ALA A 294 0.70 3.09 -34.87
CA ALA A 294 -0.13 2.42 -35.88
C ALA A 294 -1.28 1.72 -35.13
N GLY A 295 -2.46 2.31 -35.17
CA GLY A 295 -3.71 1.66 -34.73
C GLY A 295 -4.17 1.97 -33.31
N ARG A 296 -4.28 3.24 -32.91
CA ARG A 296 -4.97 3.64 -31.65
C ARG A 296 -6.44 3.96 -31.93
N ALA A 297 -7.33 3.16 -31.40
CA ALA A 297 -8.75 3.50 -31.32
C ALA A 297 -9.03 4.29 -30.03
N ASP A 298 -9.58 5.49 -30.19
CA ASP A 298 -10.45 6.23 -29.27
C ASP A 298 -9.96 6.67 -27.86
N LYS A 299 -8.72 7.19 -27.73
CA LYS A 299 -8.45 8.18 -26.67
C LYS A 299 -7.94 9.49 -27.32
N PRO A 300 -8.44 10.66 -26.90
CA PRO A 300 -7.97 11.92 -27.45
C PRO A 300 -6.49 12.12 -27.16
N ALA A 301 -5.67 12.29 -28.20
CA ALA A 301 -4.27 12.69 -27.99
C ALA A 301 -4.23 14.14 -27.49
N ALA A 302 -3.39 14.43 -26.51
CA ALA A 302 -3.02 15.82 -26.22
C ALA A 302 -2.34 16.39 -27.48
N GLY A 303 -2.92 17.44 -28.05
CA GLY A 303 -2.46 18.01 -29.33
C GLY A 303 -1.04 18.58 -29.27
N ALA A 304 -0.43 18.77 -30.44
CA ALA A 304 0.85 19.47 -30.52
C ALA A 304 0.72 20.89 -29.94
N VAL A 305 1.53 21.21 -28.94
CA VAL A 305 1.49 22.46 -28.20
C VAL A 305 2.31 23.52 -28.95
N ARG A 306 1.71 24.64 -29.31
CA ARG A 306 2.46 25.81 -29.78
C ARG A 306 3.03 26.57 -28.60
N GLN A 307 4.34 26.55 -28.43
CA GLN A 307 5.03 27.14 -27.31
C GLN A 307 5.67 28.45 -27.68
N GLU A 308 5.62 29.46 -26.79
CA GLU A 308 6.36 30.72 -26.92
C GLU A 308 7.06 31.05 -25.60
N ARG A 309 8.25 31.64 -25.70
CA ARG A 309 8.96 32.22 -24.54
C ARG A 309 8.76 33.73 -24.57
N VAL A 310 8.20 34.27 -23.52
CA VAL A 310 7.86 35.67 -23.41
C VAL A 310 9.02 36.42 -22.78
N THR A 311 9.65 37.31 -23.58
CA THR A 311 10.79 38.15 -23.16
C THR A 311 10.50 39.63 -23.37
N ASP A 312 9.35 39.95 -23.97
CA ASP A 312 8.95 41.32 -24.28
C ASP A 312 7.72 41.75 -23.48
N ARG A 313 7.78 42.91 -22.86
CA ARG A 313 6.71 43.48 -22.02
C ARG A 313 5.42 43.76 -22.79
N VAL A 314 5.51 44.14 -24.08
CA VAL A 314 4.32 44.39 -24.92
C VAL A 314 3.60 43.05 -25.15
N ARG A 315 4.36 42.02 -25.53
CA ARG A 315 3.80 40.69 -25.74
C ARG A 315 3.17 40.12 -24.45
N MET A 316 3.80 40.34 -23.31
CA MET A 316 3.25 39.98 -21.98
C MET A 316 1.88 40.64 -21.75
N ALA A 317 1.79 41.98 -22.02
CA ALA A 317 0.51 42.67 -21.81
C ALA A 317 -0.59 42.16 -22.74
N GLU A 318 -0.25 41.87 -24.02
CA GLU A 318 -1.20 41.25 -24.96
C GLU A 318 -1.71 39.87 -24.46
N LEU A 319 -0.83 39.02 -23.92
CA LEU A 319 -1.18 37.72 -23.39
C LEU A 319 -2.05 37.83 -22.13
N VAL A 320 -1.74 38.75 -21.23
CA VAL A 320 -2.58 39.00 -20.05
C VAL A 320 -3.99 39.40 -20.46
N GLU A 321 -4.13 40.32 -21.42
CA GLU A 321 -5.43 40.71 -21.94
C GLU A 321 -6.15 39.56 -22.68
N GLN A 322 -5.40 38.69 -23.34
CA GLN A 322 -5.96 37.48 -23.92
C GLN A 322 -6.46 36.52 -22.84
N TRP A 323 -5.65 36.21 -21.82
CA TRP A 323 -6.00 35.30 -20.73
C TRP A 323 -7.21 35.77 -19.90
N ARG A 324 -7.41 37.08 -19.76
CA ARG A 324 -8.63 37.64 -19.16
C ARG A 324 -9.91 37.34 -19.95
N ARG A 325 -9.77 37.09 -21.25
CA ARG A 325 -10.91 36.76 -22.13
C ARG A 325 -11.13 35.27 -22.28
N GLU A 326 -10.15 34.46 -21.92
CA GLU A 326 -10.31 33.03 -21.92
C GLU A 326 -11.25 32.61 -20.74
N PRO A 327 -12.07 31.59 -20.93
CA PRO A 327 -12.89 31.08 -19.82
C PRO A 327 -12.03 30.59 -18.65
N TRP A 328 -10.85 30.09 -18.93
CA TRP A 328 -9.82 29.68 -17.97
C TRP A 328 -8.46 29.48 -18.70
N VAL A 329 -7.39 29.50 -17.92
CA VAL A 329 -6.04 29.13 -18.35
C VAL A 329 -5.45 28.08 -17.40
N ALA A 330 -4.60 27.18 -17.91
CA ALA A 330 -3.87 26.27 -17.06
C ALA A 330 -2.53 26.88 -16.65
N VAL A 331 -2.21 26.85 -15.36
CA VAL A 331 -1.02 27.51 -14.81
C VAL A 331 -0.19 26.50 -14.02
N LEU A 332 1.11 26.48 -14.33
CA LEU A 332 2.13 25.85 -13.50
C LEU A 332 3.19 26.88 -13.12
N ALA A 333 3.67 26.84 -11.88
CA ALA A 333 4.74 27.71 -11.40
C ALA A 333 5.83 26.87 -10.74
N LEU A 334 7.08 27.32 -10.82
CA LEU A 334 8.13 26.73 -9.99
C LEU A 334 7.92 27.11 -8.51
N PRO A 335 8.44 26.33 -7.57
CA PRO A 335 8.35 26.65 -6.13
C PRO A 335 8.96 28.01 -5.75
N SER A 336 9.92 28.51 -6.54
CA SER A 336 10.52 29.85 -6.39
C SER A 336 9.69 30.97 -6.98
N LEU A 337 8.59 30.67 -7.68
CA LEU A 337 7.76 31.61 -8.45
C LEU A 337 8.54 32.47 -9.48
N ASP A 338 9.77 32.16 -9.81
CA ASP A 338 10.59 32.85 -10.77
C ASP A 338 10.35 32.42 -12.23
N VAL A 339 9.66 31.29 -12.44
CA VAL A 339 9.20 30.81 -13.75
C VAL A 339 7.77 30.33 -13.65
N VAL A 340 6.94 30.77 -14.61
CA VAL A 340 5.56 30.31 -14.78
C VAL A 340 5.32 29.89 -16.23
N ALA A 341 4.56 28.81 -16.41
CA ALA A 341 4.04 28.37 -17.68
C ALA A 341 2.52 28.48 -17.66
N VAL A 342 1.95 29.09 -18.71
CA VAL A 342 0.50 29.29 -18.85
C VAL A 342 0.08 28.66 -20.17
N ALA A 343 -0.91 27.75 -20.12
CA ALA A 343 -1.51 27.15 -21.32
C ALA A 343 -2.98 27.55 -21.43
N TRP A 344 -3.44 27.77 -22.67
CA TRP A 344 -4.81 28.16 -23.00
C TRP A 344 -5.27 27.51 -24.31
N ASP A 345 -6.48 27.81 -24.75
CA ASP A 345 -7.08 27.19 -25.93
C ASP A 345 -7.08 25.63 -25.79
N GLY A 346 -7.56 25.14 -24.64
CA GLY A 346 -7.59 23.70 -24.34
C GLY A 346 -6.21 23.02 -24.28
N GLY A 347 -5.12 23.79 -24.10
CA GLY A 347 -3.76 23.27 -24.08
C GLY A 347 -3.04 23.33 -25.44
N ALA A 348 -3.69 23.83 -26.50
CA ALA A 348 -3.08 23.93 -27.81
C ALA A 348 -1.96 25.00 -27.87
N ARG A 349 -1.95 25.95 -26.96
CA ARG A 349 -0.99 27.06 -26.86
C ARG A 349 -0.43 27.14 -25.44
N ALA A 350 0.86 27.42 -25.32
CA ALA A 350 1.51 27.66 -24.04
C ALA A 350 2.54 28.77 -24.13
N ALA A 351 2.67 29.53 -23.04
CA ALA A 351 3.71 30.57 -22.90
C ALA A 351 4.50 30.30 -21.63
N LEU A 352 5.83 30.45 -21.71
CA LEU A 352 6.71 30.43 -20.55
C LEU A 352 7.23 31.85 -20.31
N CYS A 353 7.13 32.29 -19.05
CA CYS A 353 7.62 33.55 -18.54
C CYS A 353 8.62 33.31 -17.41
N ALA A 354 9.79 33.95 -17.46
CA ALA A 354 10.83 33.81 -16.45
C ALA A 354 11.27 35.19 -15.96
N ALA A 355 11.49 35.34 -14.67
CA ALA A 355 11.79 36.60 -13.99
C ALA A 355 13.09 37.23 -14.47
N ASP A 356 14.10 36.43 -14.80
CA ASP A 356 15.40 36.86 -15.27
C ASP A 356 15.39 37.41 -16.74
N ARG A 357 14.29 37.16 -17.48
CA ARG A 357 14.20 37.44 -18.94
C ARG A 357 13.04 38.34 -19.32
N LEU A 358 12.14 38.64 -18.38
CA LEU A 358 10.94 39.41 -18.66
C LEU A 358 10.86 40.64 -17.76
N GLU A 359 11.04 41.83 -18.36
CA GLU A 359 10.77 43.09 -17.67
C GLU A 359 9.27 43.19 -17.32
N GLY A 360 8.96 43.48 -16.04
CA GLY A 360 7.57 43.55 -15.57
C GLY A 360 7.02 42.20 -15.08
N TYR A 361 7.87 41.23 -14.85
CA TYR A 361 7.47 39.89 -14.38
C TYR A 361 6.57 39.93 -13.13
N ASN A 362 6.86 40.79 -12.16
CA ASN A 362 6.01 40.97 -10.97
C ASN A 362 4.62 41.54 -11.30
N GLU A 363 4.51 42.34 -12.35
CA GLU A 363 3.22 42.83 -12.84
C GLU A 363 2.43 41.68 -13.46
N LEU A 364 3.12 40.81 -14.20
CA LEU A 364 2.54 39.56 -14.74
C LEU A 364 1.99 38.69 -13.62
N LEU A 365 2.77 38.41 -12.58
CA LEU A 365 2.31 37.54 -11.46
C LEU A 365 1.06 38.11 -10.80
N ARG A 366 1.04 39.43 -10.51
CA ARG A 366 -0.14 40.08 -9.92
C ARG A 366 -1.38 40.01 -10.82
N ALA A 367 -1.20 40.15 -12.13
CA ALA A 367 -2.30 40.03 -13.10
C ALA A 367 -2.78 38.56 -13.22
N LEU A 368 -1.85 37.63 -13.38
CA LEU A 368 -2.13 36.20 -13.58
C LEU A 368 -2.86 35.62 -12.36
N PHE A 369 -2.40 35.92 -11.15
CA PHE A 369 -2.95 35.41 -9.92
C PHE A 369 -4.08 36.26 -9.32
N SER A 370 -4.57 37.28 -10.08
CA SER A 370 -5.78 38.02 -9.67
C SER A 370 -7.06 37.18 -9.87
N GLY A 371 -8.17 37.66 -9.26
CA GLY A 371 -9.49 37.07 -9.47
C GLY A 371 -10.08 37.27 -10.88
N GLU A 372 -9.44 38.11 -11.72
CA GLU A 372 -9.90 38.43 -13.10
C GLU A 372 -9.59 37.30 -14.09
N ILE A 373 -8.60 36.46 -13.82
CA ILE A 373 -8.23 35.30 -14.64
C ILE A 373 -8.61 34.03 -13.92
N GLN A 374 -9.44 33.20 -14.55
CA GLN A 374 -9.78 31.87 -14.02
C GLN A 374 -8.64 30.88 -14.32
N LYS A 375 -8.23 30.12 -13.31
CA LYS A 375 -7.04 29.25 -13.37
C LYS A 375 -7.37 27.80 -13.05
N VAL A 376 -6.90 26.91 -13.90
CA VAL A 376 -6.77 25.47 -13.64
C VAL A 376 -5.32 25.19 -13.27
N SER A 377 -5.06 24.44 -12.25
CA SER A 377 -3.69 24.06 -11.90
C SER A 377 -3.62 22.62 -11.40
N HIS A 378 -2.46 22.22 -10.99
CA HIS A 378 -2.16 20.93 -10.40
C HIS A 378 -1.55 21.14 -9.01
N ASN A 379 -2.11 20.49 -7.97
CA ASN A 379 -1.77 20.74 -6.56
C ASN A 379 -1.96 22.23 -6.18
N VAL A 380 -3.21 22.69 -6.36
CA VAL A 380 -3.57 24.11 -6.16
C VAL A 380 -3.25 24.61 -4.75
N LYS A 381 -3.43 23.79 -3.72
CA LYS A 381 -3.12 24.15 -2.33
C LYS A 381 -1.65 24.57 -2.16
N ASP A 382 -0.73 23.78 -2.72
CA ASP A 382 0.71 24.06 -2.59
C ASP A 382 1.09 25.34 -3.32
N LEU A 383 0.49 25.59 -4.50
CA LEU A 383 0.68 26.83 -5.22
C LEU A 383 0.09 28.02 -4.44
N MET A 384 -1.09 27.89 -3.84
CA MET A 384 -1.68 28.95 -3.01
C MET A 384 -0.80 29.28 -1.81
N HIS A 385 -0.16 28.29 -1.18
CA HIS A 385 0.77 28.51 -0.07
C HIS A 385 1.93 29.44 -0.54
N LEU A 386 2.55 29.13 -1.68
CA LEU A 386 3.63 29.95 -2.25
C LEU A 386 3.17 31.38 -2.60
N LEU A 387 1.96 31.52 -3.14
CA LEU A 387 1.39 32.82 -3.47
C LEU A 387 1.15 33.68 -2.23
N LEU A 388 0.66 33.08 -1.15
CA LEU A 388 0.45 33.76 0.13
C LEU A 388 1.75 34.24 0.76
N ASP A 389 2.83 33.49 0.63
CA ASP A 389 4.15 33.89 1.13
C ASP A 389 4.71 35.10 0.40
N GLU A 390 4.44 35.22 -0.91
CA GLU A 390 4.83 36.38 -1.73
C GLU A 390 3.79 37.51 -1.71
N GLY A 391 2.73 37.39 -0.90
CA GLY A 391 1.68 38.43 -0.80
C GLY A 391 0.85 38.59 -2.07
N LEU A 392 0.72 37.51 -2.87
CA LEU A 392 -0.11 37.44 -4.06
C LEU A 392 -1.50 36.88 -3.72
N SER A 393 -2.50 37.20 -4.57
CA SER A 393 -3.86 36.68 -4.40
C SER A 393 -3.94 35.20 -4.74
N THR A 394 -4.80 34.48 -4.03
CA THR A 394 -5.18 33.08 -4.31
C THR A 394 -6.54 32.95 -4.99
N ASP A 395 -7.11 34.05 -5.46
CA ASP A 395 -8.42 34.06 -6.12
C ASP A 395 -8.37 33.47 -7.54
N GLY A 396 -9.52 33.06 -8.05
CA GLY A 396 -9.70 32.63 -9.44
C GLY A 396 -9.20 31.22 -9.77
N PHE A 397 -8.81 30.40 -8.82
CA PHE A 397 -8.57 28.97 -9.07
C PHE A 397 -9.91 28.23 -9.16
N CYS A 398 -10.21 27.70 -10.35
CA CYS A 398 -11.46 27.02 -10.64
C CYS A 398 -11.33 25.49 -10.72
N PHE A 399 -10.11 24.95 -10.79
CA PHE A 399 -9.90 23.49 -10.84
C PHE A 399 -8.48 23.08 -10.41
N ASP A 400 -8.39 21.95 -9.71
CA ASP A 400 -7.17 21.22 -9.34
C ASP A 400 -7.23 19.82 -9.92
N THR A 401 -6.33 19.51 -10.86
CA THR A 401 -6.31 18.23 -11.55
C THR A 401 -5.86 17.06 -10.68
N ALA A 402 -4.99 17.28 -9.68
CA ALA A 402 -4.58 16.25 -8.71
C ALA A 402 -5.74 15.87 -7.79
N LEU A 403 -6.43 16.87 -7.26
CA LEU A 403 -7.57 16.69 -6.37
C LEU A 403 -8.75 16.00 -7.08
N ALA A 404 -9.04 16.38 -8.33
CA ALA A 404 -10.06 15.72 -9.14
C ALA A 404 -9.71 14.26 -9.41
N ALA A 405 -8.47 13.97 -9.81
CA ALA A 405 -8.01 12.59 -10.04
C ALA A 405 -8.07 11.74 -8.76
N TYR A 406 -7.72 12.32 -7.61
CA TYR A 406 -7.85 11.67 -6.31
C TYR A 406 -9.31 11.32 -5.98
N LEU A 407 -10.26 12.19 -6.18
CA LEU A 407 -11.68 11.89 -5.91
C LEU A 407 -12.20 10.76 -6.79
N LEU A 408 -11.77 10.73 -8.07
CA LEU A 408 -12.15 9.67 -9.01
C LEU A 408 -11.50 8.32 -8.67
N SER A 409 -10.29 8.30 -8.09
CA SER A 409 -9.54 7.08 -7.76
C SER A 409 -8.68 7.25 -6.50
N PRO A 410 -9.27 7.24 -5.29
CA PRO A 410 -8.57 7.60 -4.04
C PRO A 410 -7.52 6.58 -3.59
N THR A 411 -7.37 5.46 -4.27
CA THR A 411 -6.42 4.39 -3.96
C THR A 411 -5.23 4.30 -4.90
N ASP A 412 -5.12 5.18 -5.89
CA ASP A 412 -4.03 5.14 -6.89
C ASP A 412 -2.63 5.47 -6.32
N GLY A 413 -2.58 6.09 -5.17
CA GLY A 413 -1.36 6.34 -4.38
C GLY A 413 -0.41 7.40 -4.96
N SER A 414 -0.61 7.89 -6.18
CA SER A 414 0.13 9.00 -6.79
C SER A 414 -0.70 9.63 -7.91
N TYR A 415 -0.71 10.95 -7.97
CA TYR A 415 -1.45 11.76 -8.95
C TYR A 415 -0.53 12.70 -9.73
N GLU A 416 0.75 12.34 -9.88
CA GLU A 416 1.73 13.08 -10.68
C GLU A 416 1.25 13.26 -12.14
N LEU A 417 1.56 14.40 -12.75
CA LEU A 417 1.10 14.77 -14.09
C LEU A 417 1.47 13.71 -15.13
N GLU A 418 2.70 13.19 -15.10
CA GLU A 418 3.15 12.15 -16.02
C GLU A 418 2.29 10.88 -15.93
N LYS A 419 1.97 10.47 -14.70
CA LYS A 419 1.11 9.30 -14.47
C LYS A 419 -0.31 9.55 -14.95
N LEU A 420 -0.85 10.75 -14.71
CA LEU A 420 -2.16 11.14 -15.20
C LEU A 420 -2.19 11.23 -16.73
N GLY A 421 -1.12 11.73 -17.37
CA GLY A 421 -0.95 11.75 -18.82
C GLY A 421 -1.06 10.35 -19.42
N ILE A 422 -0.35 9.38 -18.86
CA ILE A 422 -0.45 7.98 -19.26
C ILE A 422 -1.87 7.43 -19.02
N THR A 423 -2.43 7.69 -17.84
CA THR A 423 -3.72 7.14 -17.43
C THR A 423 -4.87 7.62 -18.31
N TYR A 424 -4.92 8.92 -18.62
CA TYR A 424 -6.06 9.52 -19.32
C TYR A 424 -5.87 9.63 -20.84
N PHE A 425 -4.62 9.76 -21.31
CA PHE A 425 -4.32 10.00 -22.73
C PHE A 425 -3.51 8.88 -23.38
N ASN A 426 -3.00 7.92 -22.59
CA ASN A 426 -2.09 6.87 -23.08
C ASN A 426 -0.85 7.48 -23.78
N GLN A 427 -0.31 8.56 -23.20
CA GLN A 427 0.79 9.32 -23.75
C GLN A 427 1.82 9.61 -22.66
N GLU A 428 3.10 9.45 -22.98
CA GLU A 428 4.20 9.84 -22.10
C GLU A 428 4.42 11.36 -22.20
N PHE A 429 4.77 11.94 -21.06
CA PHE A 429 5.13 13.34 -20.91
C PHE A 429 6.54 13.46 -20.31
N PRO A 430 7.24 14.56 -20.54
CA PRO A 430 8.51 14.84 -19.88
C PRO A 430 8.39 14.69 -18.36
N LYS A 431 9.47 14.38 -17.67
CA LYS A 431 9.42 14.24 -16.21
C LYS A 431 9.52 15.62 -15.55
N ALA A 432 8.70 15.86 -14.51
CA ALA A 432 8.69 17.13 -13.77
C ALA A 432 10.09 17.50 -13.23
N LYS A 433 10.93 16.50 -12.89
CA LYS A 433 12.32 16.71 -12.47
C LYS A 433 13.18 17.46 -13.50
N GLU A 434 12.79 17.50 -14.76
CA GLU A 434 13.55 18.21 -15.80
C GLU A 434 13.51 19.72 -15.60
N TYR A 435 12.39 20.27 -15.13
CA TYR A 435 12.25 21.69 -14.81
C TYR A 435 12.30 22.00 -13.31
N LEU A 436 12.13 21.01 -12.44
CA LEU A 436 12.26 21.18 -10.99
C LEU A 436 13.71 21.05 -10.48
N ALA A 437 14.66 20.68 -11.34
CA ALA A 437 16.06 20.64 -10.95
C ALA A 437 16.55 22.06 -10.58
N PRO A 438 17.36 22.22 -9.52
CA PRO A 438 17.78 23.54 -9.01
C PRO A 438 18.40 24.47 -10.06
N ASP A 439 19.08 23.90 -11.04
CA ASP A 439 19.78 24.65 -12.09
C ASP A 439 19.06 24.63 -13.44
N ALA A 440 17.82 24.12 -13.53
CA ALA A 440 17.11 23.92 -14.80
C ALA A 440 16.94 25.23 -15.60
N PHE A 441 16.74 26.34 -14.92
CA PHE A 441 16.62 27.69 -15.49
C PHE A 441 17.78 28.62 -15.10
N GLY A 442 18.87 28.06 -14.58
CA GLY A 442 20.04 28.85 -14.15
C GLY A 442 20.74 29.56 -15.31
N PRO A 443 21.60 30.54 -15.00
CA PRO A 443 22.26 31.38 -16.01
C PRO A 443 23.18 30.65 -17.00
N LEU A 444 23.64 29.45 -16.60
CA LEU A 444 24.53 28.59 -17.38
C LEU A 444 23.81 27.39 -18.03
N ALA A 445 22.52 27.20 -17.75
CA ALA A 445 21.74 26.09 -18.30
C ALA A 445 21.24 26.40 -19.72
N ASP A 446 21.07 25.36 -20.53
CA ASP A 446 20.18 25.45 -21.70
C ASP A 446 18.73 25.22 -21.25
N PRO A 447 17.91 26.26 -21.11
CA PRO A 447 16.55 26.11 -20.60
C PRO A 447 15.57 25.56 -21.68
N ALA A 448 16.05 25.10 -22.83
CA ALA A 448 15.18 24.68 -23.93
C ALA A 448 14.36 23.47 -23.50
N GLY A 449 14.99 22.38 -23.03
CA GLY A 449 14.33 21.18 -22.56
C GLY A 449 13.41 21.40 -21.34
N PRO A 450 13.90 22.03 -20.25
CA PRO A 450 13.06 22.38 -19.10
C PRO A 450 11.84 23.24 -19.46
N ALA A 451 11.99 24.23 -20.34
CA ALA A 451 10.90 25.09 -20.80
C ALA A 451 9.84 24.30 -21.59
N GLU A 452 10.30 23.45 -22.52
CA GLU A 452 9.41 22.57 -23.30
C GLU A 452 8.64 21.59 -22.37
N ALA A 453 9.33 21.02 -21.41
CA ALA A 453 8.73 20.12 -20.43
C ALA A 453 7.66 20.82 -19.57
N MET A 454 7.97 22.02 -19.06
CA MET A 454 7.03 22.78 -18.24
C MET A 454 5.80 23.26 -19.04
N CYS A 455 5.99 23.71 -20.28
CA CYS A 455 4.89 24.04 -21.19
C CYS A 455 4.04 22.81 -21.56
N ALA A 456 4.66 21.64 -21.78
CA ALA A 456 3.95 20.41 -22.04
C ALA A 456 3.08 19.99 -20.84
N HIS A 457 3.57 20.16 -19.61
CA HIS A 457 2.81 19.90 -18.40
C HIS A 457 1.68 20.91 -18.17
N ALA A 458 1.88 22.19 -18.48
CA ALA A 458 0.80 23.19 -18.44
C ALA A 458 -0.30 22.83 -19.45
N ALA A 459 0.06 22.41 -20.66
CA ALA A 459 -0.89 21.93 -21.66
C ALA A 459 -1.59 20.63 -21.25
N LEU A 460 -0.86 19.69 -20.61
CA LEU A 460 -1.44 18.49 -20.03
C LEU A 460 -2.45 18.82 -18.92
N THR A 461 -2.15 19.80 -18.06
CA THR A 461 -3.07 20.26 -17.01
C THR A 461 -4.37 20.79 -17.63
N ALA A 462 -4.29 21.53 -18.74
CA ALA A 462 -5.45 21.96 -19.49
C ALA A 462 -6.25 20.79 -20.09
N ALA A 463 -5.58 19.81 -20.69
CA ALA A 463 -6.22 18.63 -21.24
C ALA A 463 -6.88 17.76 -20.15
N LEU A 464 -6.23 17.62 -18.99
CA LEU A 464 -6.76 16.89 -17.83
C LEU A 464 -8.05 17.52 -17.30
N TYR A 465 -8.17 18.84 -17.28
CA TYR A 465 -9.44 19.48 -16.93
C TYR A 465 -10.58 19.00 -17.83
N GLY A 466 -10.37 18.97 -19.14
CA GLY A 466 -11.36 18.48 -20.10
C GLY A 466 -11.72 16.99 -19.91
N ALA A 467 -10.80 16.17 -19.38
CA ALA A 467 -11.00 14.76 -19.14
C ALA A 467 -11.62 14.45 -17.77
N LEU A 468 -11.29 15.22 -16.73
CA LEU A 468 -11.65 14.93 -15.33
C LEU A 468 -12.98 15.60 -14.94
N ALA A 469 -13.21 16.84 -15.35
CA ALA A 469 -14.42 17.57 -14.95
C ALA A 469 -15.72 16.85 -15.37
N PRO A 470 -15.88 16.33 -16.63
CA PRO A 470 -17.07 15.58 -17.01
C PRO A 470 -17.27 14.30 -16.18
N LYS A 471 -16.18 13.66 -15.74
CA LYS A 471 -16.28 12.44 -14.92
C LYS A 471 -16.74 12.73 -13.49
N LEU A 472 -16.38 13.88 -12.93
CA LEU A 472 -16.90 14.32 -11.64
C LEU A 472 -18.42 14.54 -11.72
N GLU A 473 -18.91 15.12 -12.82
CA GLU A 473 -20.34 15.29 -13.07
C GLU A 473 -21.05 13.93 -13.26
N GLU A 474 -20.51 13.04 -14.08
CA GLU A 474 -21.04 11.69 -14.34
C GLU A 474 -21.19 10.89 -13.03
N LEU A 475 -20.26 11.05 -12.09
CA LEU A 475 -20.26 10.36 -10.81
C LEU A 475 -20.98 11.12 -9.70
N ASP A 476 -21.65 12.24 -10.00
CA ASP A 476 -22.39 13.08 -9.03
C ASP A 476 -21.49 13.59 -7.89
N MET A 477 -20.25 13.99 -8.25
CA MET A 477 -19.25 14.49 -7.30
C MET A 477 -19.05 16.03 -7.39
N HIS A 478 -19.90 16.72 -8.15
CA HIS A 478 -19.80 18.18 -8.34
C HIS A 478 -19.75 18.94 -7.01
N GLU A 479 -20.76 18.73 -6.15
CA GLU A 479 -20.85 19.42 -4.87
C GLU A 479 -19.69 19.06 -3.93
N LEU A 480 -19.27 17.79 -3.93
CA LEU A 480 -18.11 17.35 -3.17
C LEU A 480 -16.82 18.06 -3.63
N TYR A 481 -16.66 18.22 -4.94
CA TYR A 481 -15.47 18.85 -5.50
C TYR A 481 -15.48 20.37 -5.36
N TYR A 482 -16.49 21.03 -5.91
CA TYR A 482 -16.58 22.49 -5.96
C TYR A 482 -17.12 23.12 -4.67
N GLY A 483 -17.95 22.40 -3.91
CA GLY A 483 -18.52 22.87 -2.65
C GLY A 483 -17.67 22.57 -1.42
N LEU A 484 -16.77 21.58 -1.50
CA LEU A 484 -15.98 21.15 -0.34
C LEU A 484 -14.48 21.15 -0.61
N GLU A 485 -13.99 20.29 -1.51
CA GLU A 485 -12.56 19.98 -1.60
C GLU A 485 -11.72 21.14 -2.18
N LEU A 486 -12.17 21.75 -3.27
CA LEU A 486 -11.47 22.88 -3.89
C LEU A 486 -11.50 24.13 -3.00
N PRO A 487 -12.65 24.54 -2.41
CA PRO A 487 -12.69 25.67 -1.48
C PRO A 487 -11.86 25.47 -0.20
N LEU A 488 -11.54 24.21 0.16
CA LEU A 488 -10.71 23.95 1.33
C LEU A 488 -9.23 24.26 1.08
N CYS A 489 -8.76 24.27 -0.17
CA CYS A 489 -7.36 24.51 -0.49
C CYS A 489 -6.80 25.82 0.10
N PRO A 490 -7.44 27.00 -0.07
CA PRO A 490 -6.95 28.23 0.54
C PRO A 490 -6.97 28.20 2.07
N VAL A 491 -7.97 27.56 2.70
CA VAL A 491 -8.03 27.41 4.15
C VAL A 491 -6.84 26.60 4.66
N LEU A 492 -6.53 25.49 4.01
CA LEU A 492 -5.38 24.65 4.38
C LEU A 492 -4.06 25.41 4.17
N ALA A 493 -3.90 26.13 3.07
CA ALA A 493 -2.70 26.92 2.80
C ALA A 493 -2.47 27.99 3.88
N GLU A 494 -3.53 28.68 4.32
CA GLU A 494 -3.44 29.65 5.42
C GLU A 494 -3.14 29.00 6.76
N MET A 495 -3.70 27.81 7.06
CA MET A 495 -3.39 27.04 8.27
C MET A 495 -1.92 26.60 8.31
N GLU A 496 -1.40 26.11 7.19
CA GLU A 496 0.01 25.75 7.04
C GLU A 496 0.91 26.95 7.30
N ARG A 497 0.57 28.11 6.70
CA ARG A 497 1.29 29.35 6.90
C ARG A 497 1.17 29.88 8.32
N ALA A 498 0.02 29.77 8.97
CA ALA A 498 -0.17 30.17 10.36
C ALA A 498 0.71 29.36 11.31
N GLY A 499 0.76 28.03 11.15
CA GLY A 499 1.53 27.12 11.99
C GLY A 499 1.18 27.17 13.47
N MET A 500 1.85 26.35 14.28
CA MET A 500 1.69 26.26 15.73
C MET A 500 2.94 26.76 16.45
N LEU A 501 2.80 27.70 17.38
CA LEU A 501 3.90 28.20 18.19
C LEU A 501 4.35 27.13 19.19
N VAL A 502 5.67 26.93 19.31
CA VAL A 502 6.28 25.94 20.23
C VAL A 502 7.16 26.65 21.26
N ASP A 503 6.97 26.30 22.52
CA ASP A 503 7.90 26.67 23.59
C ASP A 503 9.17 25.84 23.51
N ARG A 504 10.19 26.40 22.83
CA ARG A 504 11.49 25.75 22.61
C ARG A 504 12.18 25.36 23.91
N ARG A 505 12.00 26.17 24.97
CA ARG A 505 12.65 25.92 26.26
C ARG A 505 12.00 24.72 26.96
N ALA A 506 10.68 24.73 27.05
CA ALA A 506 9.93 23.61 27.59
C ALA A 506 10.20 22.31 26.85
N LEU A 507 10.31 22.36 25.52
CA LEU A 507 10.64 21.19 24.68
C LEU A 507 12.07 20.68 24.98
N ALA A 508 13.05 21.57 25.15
CA ALA A 508 14.42 21.18 25.51
C ALA A 508 14.50 20.58 26.92
N ASP A 509 13.82 21.17 27.90
CA ASP A 509 13.75 20.68 29.28
C ASP A 509 13.10 19.29 29.33
N PHE A 510 12.06 19.08 28.54
CA PHE A 510 11.42 17.77 28.39
C PHE A 510 12.39 16.75 27.76
N GLY A 511 13.20 17.15 26.79
CA GLY A 511 14.25 16.32 26.21
C GLY A 511 15.26 15.83 27.24
N ILE A 512 15.72 16.72 28.13
CA ILE A 512 16.64 16.38 29.23
C ILE A 512 15.97 15.39 30.19
N LEU A 513 14.71 15.58 30.54
CA LEU A 513 13.95 14.66 31.39
C LEU A 513 13.85 13.25 30.76
N LEU A 514 13.55 13.18 29.46
CA LEU A 514 13.48 11.91 28.73
C LEU A 514 14.84 11.22 28.67
N ASP A 515 15.93 11.96 28.43
CA ASP A 515 17.29 11.40 28.43
C ASP A 515 17.66 10.77 29.78
N GLY A 516 17.33 11.42 30.89
CA GLY A 516 17.56 10.87 32.23
C GLY A 516 16.78 9.56 32.45
N ARG A 517 15.52 9.48 32.02
CA ARG A 517 14.72 8.25 32.13
C ARG A 517 15.24 7.15 31.20
N ILE A 518 15.57 7.46 29.94
CA ILE A 518 16.12 6.52 28.97
C ILE A 518 17.40 5.89 29.51
N GLN A 519 18.31 6.69 30.09
CA GLN A 519 19.55 6.20 30.70
C GLN A 519 19.29 5.30 31.92
N ALA A 520 18.28 5.60 32.73
CA ALA A 520 17.89 4.77 33.86
C ALA A 520 17.34 3.42 33.39
N ASP A 521 16.47 3.41 32.38
CA ASP A 521 15.94 2.18 31.80
C ASP A 521 17.03 1.36 31.13
N GLU A 522 17.97 1.98 30.43
CA GLU A 522 19.11 1.33 29.80
C GLU A 522 19.98 0.61 30.81
N ALA A 523 20.29 1.29 31.90
CA ALA A 523 21.05 0.68 33.00
C ALA A 523 20.31 -0.51 33.62
N LEU A 524 19.02 -0.36 33.88
CA LEU A 524 18.17 -1.44 34.41
C LEU A 524 18.10 -2.63 33.43
N ILE A 525 17.97 -2.37 32.14
CA ILE A 525 17.92 -3.42 31.11
C ILE A 525 19.24 -4.20 31.08
N TYR A 526 20.39 -3.53 31.15
CA TYR A 526 21.68 -4.20 31.18
C TYR A 526 21.89 -5.00 32.46
N GLU A 527 21.47 -4.45 33.62
CA GLU A 527 21.48 -5.20 34.87
C GLU A 527 20.65 -6.49 34.79
N LEU A 528 19.41 -6.38 34.31
CA LEU A 528 18.49 -7.52 34.14
C LEU A 528 18.96 -8.52 33.08
N ALA A 529 19.62 -8.05 32.04
CA ALA A 529 20.23 -8.89 31.01
C ALA A 529 21.54 -9.54 31.45
N GLY A 530 22.26 -8.94 32.42
CA GLY A 530 23.59 -9.34 32.88
C GLY A 530 24.70 -9.10 31.84
N GLU A 531 24.47 -8.26 30.84
CA GLU A 531 25.44 -7.81 29.85
C GLU A 531 24.93 -6.57 29.12
N GLU A 532 25.83 -5.76 28.57
CA GLU A 532 25.51 -4.67 27.67
C GLU A 532 25.27 -5.20 26.24
N PHE A 533 24.27 -4.68 25.56
CA PHE A 533 23.91 -5.05 24.17
C PHE A 533 23.17 -3.90 23.51
N ASN A 534 23.02 -3.93 22.18
CA ASN A 534 22.19 -2.94 21.48
C ASN A 534 20.70 -3.26 21.66
N ILE A 535 20.03 -2.52 22.57
CA ILE A 535 18.60 -2.68 22.91
C ILE A 535 17.70 -2.48 21.66
N ASN A 536 18.12 -1.64 20.71
CA ASN A 536 17.40 -1.39 19.47
C ASN A 536 17.59 -2.50 18.42
N SER A 537 18.58 -3.39 18.61
CA SER A 537 18.75 -4.57 17.76
C SER A 537 17.78 -5.66 18.14
N THR A 538 16.76 -5.87 17.32
CA THR A 538 15.76 -6.94 17.50
C THR A 538 16.38 -8.33 17.60
N GLN A 539 17.52 -8.56 16.93
CA GLN A 539 18.25 -9.81 16.95
C GLN A 539 18.99 -10.03 18.28
N GLN A 540 19.75 -9.01 18.76
CA GLN A 540 20.47 -9.10 20.04
C GLN A 540 19.48 -9.22 21.20
N PHE A 541 18.46 -8.40 21.22
CA PHE A 541 17.44 -8.46 22.25
C PHE A 541 16.65 -9.77 22.21
N GLY A 542 16.34 -10.31 21.05
CA GLY A 542 15.71 -11.62 20.90
C GLY A 542 16.58 -12.74 21.50
N ARG A 543 17.90 -12.71 21.28
CA ARG A 543 18.85 -13.64 21.93
C ARG A 543 18.82 -13.51 23.46
N ILE A 544 18.82 -12.29 23.99
CA ILE A 544 18.72 -12.07 25.44
C ILE A 544 17.44 -12.67 26.01
N LEU A 545 16.29 -12.34 25.43
CA LEU A 545 14.98 -12.81 25.93
C LEU A 545 14.81 -14.32 25.86
N PHE A 546 15.09 -14.92 24.70
CA PHE A 546 14.65 -16.29 24.41
C PHE A 546 15.78 -17.32 24.63
N ASP A 547 17.03 -16.98 24.32
CA ASP A 547 18.16 -17.91 24.47
C ASP A 547 18.83 -17.79 25.83
N LYS A 548 19.00 -16.55 26.38
CA LYS A 548 19.68 -16.33 27.67
C LYS A 548 18.72 -16.40 28.87
N LEU A 549 17.62 -15.66 28.83
CA LEU A 549 16.64 -15.60 29.92
C LEU A 549 15.56 -16.70 29.82
N GLY A 550 15.52 -17.47 28.71
CA GLY A 550 14.68 -18.63 28.55
C GLY A 550 13.17 -18.35 28.48
N LEU A 551 12.75 -17.13 28.09
CA LEU A 551 11.34 -16.82 27.94
C LEU A 551 10.72 -17.63 26.79
N PRO A 552 9.42 -17.99 26.88
CA PRO A 552 8.77 -18.74 25.81
C PRO A 552 8.62 -17.86 24.55
N PRO A 553 9.09 -18.30 23.37
CA PRO A 553 8.95 -17.52 22.14
C PRO A 553 7.50 -17.54 21.64
N VAL A 554 6.90 -16.35 21.51
CA VAL A 554 5.51 -16.20 21.03
C VAL A 554 5.43 -16.27 19.52
N LYS A 555 6.42 -15.71 18.80
CA LYS A 555 6.44 -15.65 17.33
C LYS A 555 7.86 -15.67 16.82
N LYS A 556 8.14 -16.53 15.82
CA LYS A 556 9.40 -16.54 15.08
C LYS A 556 9.29 -15.75 13.77
N THR A 557 10.35 -15.05 13.39
CA THR A 557 10.54 -14.40 12.11
C THR A 557 11.60 -15.14 11.28
N LYS A 558 11.82 -14.73 10.04
CA LYS A 558 12.88 -15.33 9.19
C LYS A 558 14.29 -15.13 9.75
N THR A 559 14.51 -14.05 10.48
CA THR A 559 15.80 -13.62 11.01
C THR A 559 15.98 -13.90 12.50
N GLY A 560 15.04 -14.60 13.13
CA GLY A 560 15.07 -14.90 14.54
C GLY A 560 13.73 -14.75 15.25
N TYR A 561 13.75 -14.36 16.50
CA TYR A 561 12.55 -14.15 17.30
C TYR A 561 11.94 -12.77 17.07
N SER A 562 10.61 -12.67 17.04
CA SER A 562 9.92 -11.38 17.04
C SER A 562 9.99 -10.74 18.42
N THR A 563 10.36 -9.46 18.48
CA THR A 563 10.35 -8.60 19.67
C THR A 563 9.50 -7.35 19.46
N ASN A 564 8.44 -7.45 18.62
CA ASN A 564 7.51 -6.33 18.44
C ASN A 564 6.66 -6.12 19.70
N ALA A 565 5.98 -4.97 19.80
CA ALA A 565 5.21 -4.58 20.96
C ALA A 565 4.17 -5.64 21.35
N ASP A 566 3.43 -6.22 20.39
CA ASP A 566 2.40 -7.23 20.66
C ASP A 566 2.97 -8.52 21.29
N VAL A 567 4.21 -8.88 20.92
CA VAL A 567 4.91 -10.04 21.49
C VAL A 567 5.38 -9.71 22.90
N LEU A 568 5.93 -8.51 23.11
CA LEU A 568 6.42 -8.08 24.40
C LEU A 568 5.27 -7.90 25.40
N GLU A 569 4.13 -7.34 24.99
CA GLU A 569 2.96 -7.23 25.85
C GLU A 569 2.49 -8.60 26.40
N LYS A 570 2.53 -9.65 25.59
CA LYS A 570 2.21 -11.01 26.02
C LYS A 570 3.23 -11.62 26.97
N LEU A 571 4.42 -11.03 27.04
CA LEU A 571 5.52 -11.47 27.89
C LEU A 571 5.74 -10.54 29.10
N ARG A 572 4.94 -9.48 29.27
CA ARG A 572 5.10 -8.43 30.27
C ARG A 572 5.27 -9.02 31.69
N ASP A 573 4.41 -9.96 32.06
CA ASP A 573 4.41 -10.58 33.39
C ASP A 573 5.46 -11.71 33.56
N LYS A 574 6.25 -12.01 32.54
CA LYS A 574 7.19 -13.14 32.56
C LYS A 574 8.58 -12.77 33.07
N HIS A 575 9.02 -11.53 32.84
CA HIS A 575 10.31 -11.06 33.31
C HIS A 575 10.37 -9.53 33.34
N PRO A 576 10.94 -8.88 34.38
CA PRO A 576 10.98 -7.42 34.49
C PRO A 576 11.66 -6.69 33.34
N ILE A 577 12.61 -7.32 32.64
CA ILE A 577 13.27 -6.76 31.45
C ILE A 577 12.29 -6.39 30.35
N VAL A 578 11.16 -7.09 30.24
CA VAL A 578 10.17 -6.86 29.19
C VAL A 578 9.49 -5.50 29.39
N GLU A 579 9.08 -5.21 30.62
CA GLU A 579 8.51 -3.91 30.98
C GLU A 579 9.53 -2.79 30.78
N ALA A 580 10.75 -2.95 31.29
CA ALA A 580 11.82 -1.97 31.12
C ALA A 580 12.12 -1.67 29.64
N VAL A 581 12.11 -2.67 28.74
CA VAL A 581 12.32 -2.45 27.31
C VAL A 581 11.11 -1.81 26.64
N LEU A 582 9.89 -2.11 27.07
CA LEU A 582 8.69 -1.42 26.56
C LEU A 582 8.73 0.07 26.90
N ASP A 583 9.09 0.41 28.16
CA ASP A 583 9.24 1.80 28.63
C ASP A 583 10.39 2.50 27.89
N TYR A 584 11.56 1.88 27.81
CA TYR A 584 12.70 2.39 27.05
C TYR A 584 12.32 2.73 25.60
N ARG A 585 11.66 1.81 24.90
CA ARG A 585 11.26 2.02 23.49
C ARG A 585 10.23 3.14 23.35
N GLN A 586 9.29 3.26 24.28
CA GLN A 586 8.32 4.34 24.31
C GLN A 586 9.01 5.69 24.50
N LEU A 587 9.90 5.80 25.48
CA LEU A 587 10.66 7.03 25.77
C LEU A 587 11.59 7.41 24.61
N ALA A 588 12.34 6.44 24.08
CA ALA A 588 13.24 6.66 22.95
C ALA A 588 12.48 7.14 21.70
N LYS A 589 11.30 6.58 21.44
CA LYS A 589 10.44 7.05 20.36
C LYS A 589 9.91 8.46 20.61
N LEU A 590 9.46 8.77 21.81
CA LEU A 590 9.02 10.12 22.18
C LEU A 590 10.14 11.13 21.96
N LYS A 591 11.35 10.82 22.43
CA LYS A 591 12.50 11.70 22.26
C LYS A 591 12.86 11.89 20.79
N SER A 592 13.13 10.80 20.06
CA SER A 592 13.64 10.89 18.69
C SER A 592 12.62 11.49 17.72
N THR A 593 11.33 11.11 17.84
CA THR A 593 10.30 11.54 16.90
C THR A 593 9.77 12.94 17.24
N TYR A 594 9.50 13.19 18.53
CA TYR A 594 8.81 14.43 18.91
C TYR A 594 9.75 15.50 19.49
N VAL A 595 10.72 15.16 20.30
CA VAL A 595 11.64 16.21 20.81
C VAL A 595 12.66 16.56 19.73
N ASP A 596 13.48 15.59 19.31
CA ASP A 596 14.56 15.83 18.33
C ASP A 596 13.99 16.14 16.92
N GLY A 597 12.89 15.47 16.54
CA GLY A 597 12.21 15.69 15.27
C GLY A 597 11.58 17.07 15.18
N LEU A 598 10.79 17.49 16.18
CA LEU A 598 10.14 18.82 16.20
C LEU A 598 11.16 19.94 16.29
N THR A 599 12.19 19.80 17.13
CA THR A 599 13.25 20.81 17.28
C THR A 599 13.89 21.20 15.94
N LYS A 600 14.05 20.23 15.02
CA LYS A 600 14.66 20.45 13.70
C LYS A 600 13.78 21.24 12.72
N VAL A 601 12.47 21.21 12.92
CA VAL A 601 11.49 21.80 12.01
C VAL A 601 10.81 23.06 12.56
N ILE A 602 11.22 23.53 13.75
CA ILE A 602 10.77 24.81 14.28
C ILE A 602 11.39 25.92 13.42
N ALA A 603 10.56 26.68 12.74
CA ALA A 603 10.94 27.77 11.86
C ALA A 603 11.52 29.00 12.61
N ALA A 604 11.97 30.01 11.88
CA ALA A 604 12.58 31.20 12.46
C ALA A 604 11.59 32.02 13.33
N ASP A 605 10.30 31.95 13.03
CA ASP A 605 9.21 32.58 13.78
C ASP A 605 8.85 31.84 15.08
N GLY A 606 9.49 30.69 15.35
CA GLY A 606 9.23 29.84 16.51
C GLY A 606 8.07 28.88 16.34
N ARG A 607 7.49 28.79 15.14
CA ARG A 607 6.34 27.95 14.83
C ARG A 607 6.74 26.69 14.08
N ILE A 608 5.89 25.71 14.12
CA ILE A 608 5.95 24.50 13.27
C ILE A 608 4.84 24.63 12.23
N HIS A 609 5.23 24.54 10.96
CA HIS A 609 4.36 24.59 9.80
C HIS A 609 4.23 23.19 9.23
N THR A 610 3.19 22.47 9.63
CA THR A 610 2.90 21.15 9.06
C THR A 610 2.31 21.31 7.67
N SER A 611 2.49 20.32 6.80
CA SER A 611 1.79 20.24 5.52
C SER A 611 0.58 19.32 5.63
N PHE A 612 -0.61 19.81 5.24
CA PHE A 612 -1.84 19.03 5.20
C PHE A 612 -2.00 18.36 3.83
N GLN A 613 -1.97 17.04 3.82
CA GLN A 613 -2.16 16.26 2.60
C GLN A 613 -3.63 15.92 2.42
N ASN A 614 -4.26 16.42 1.36
CA ASN A 614 -5.67 16.23 1.05
C ASN A 614 -5.94 15.14 -0.01
N THR A 615 -4.89 14.50 -0.56
CA THR A 615 -4.98 13.48 -1.63
C THR A 615 -4.37 12.13 -1.24
N VAL A 616 -4.12 11.86 0.05
CA VAL A 616 -3.38 10.67 0.51
C VAL A 616 -4.30 9.58 1.05
N THR A 617 -5.29 9.94 1.89
CA THR A 617 -6.11 8.94 2.56
C THR A 617 -7.27 8.49 1.70
N ALA A 618 -7.57 7.19 1.66
CA ALA A 618 -8.68 6.69 0.87
C ALA A 618 -10.08 7.00 1.46
N THR A 619 -10.15 7.56 2.67
CA THR A 619 -11.38 7.95 3.36
C THR A 619 -11.73 9.43 3.22
N GLY A 620 -10.86 10.24 2.65
CA GLY A 620 -11.04 11.69 2.61
C GLY A 620 -10.48 12.45 3.81
N ARG A 621 -9.99 11.74 4.85
CA ARG A 621 -9.32 12.40 5.98
C ARG A 621 -8.09 13.15 5.52
N LEU A 622 -7.81 14.30 6.13
CA LEU A 622 -6.53 14.98 5.98
C LEU A 622 -5.41 14.14 6.64
N SER A 623 -4.23 14.18 6.08
CA SER A 623 -3.01 13.66 6.70
C SER A 623 -2.05 14.83 6.91
N SER A 624 -1.31 14.82 7.99
CA SER A 624 -0.33 15.85 8.35
C SER A 624 1.08 15.27 8.19
N THR A 625 1.96 16.01 7.51
CA THR A 625 3.35 15.59 7.27
C THR A 625 4.32 16.76 7.50
N GLU A 626 5.55 16.45 7.76
CA GLU A 626 6.69 17.37 7.88
C GLU A 626 6.50 18.53 8.89
N PRO A 627 6.14 18.24 10.16
CA PRO A 627 5.97 16.96 10.82
C PRO A 627 4.51 16.51 10.90
N ASN A 628 4.28 15.23 11.23
CA ASN A 628 2.93 14.75 11.48
C ASN A 628 2.46 15.15 12.89
N LEU A 629 1.68 16.21 13.00
CA LEU A 629 1.12 16.71 14.26
C LEU A 629 -0.13 15.94 14.72
N GLN A 630 -0.78 15.17 13.81
CA GLN A 630 -1.97 14.38 14.15
C GLN A 630 -1.64 13.12 14.97
N ASN A 631 -0.36 12.71 15.02
CA ASN A 631 0.10 11.52 15.73
C ASN A 631 0.73 11.80 17.09
N ILE A 632 0.65 13.03 17.61
CA ILE A 632 1.15 13.36 18.95
C ILE A 632 0.32 12.58 19.98
N PRO A 633 0.97 11.77 20.85
CA PRO A 633 0.24 10.90 21.77
C PRO A 633 -0.66 11.67 22.73
N VAL A 634 -1.87 11.16 22.96
CA VAL A 634 -2.86 11.79 23.86
C VAL A 634 -3.06 10.98 25.14
N ARG A 635 -2.90 9.65 25.06
CA ARG A 635 -3.33 8.73 26.12
C ARG A 635 -2.32 8.51 27.25
N THR A 636 -1.08 8.89 27.05
CA THR A 636 0.00 8.72 28.03
C THR A 636 0.29 10.06 28.70
N GLU A 637 0.68 10.04 29.99
CA GLU A 637 1.08 11.26 30.71
C GLU A 637 2.18 12.02 29.97
N LEU A 638 3.20 11.31 29.49
CA LEU A 638 4.31 11.93 28.73
C LEU A 638 3.84 12.48 27.37
N GLY A 639 2.84 11.86 26.75
CA GLY A 639 2.24 12.40 25.53
C GLY A 639 1.45 13.67 25.79
N ALA A 640 0.72 13.76 26.89
CA ALA A 640 0.05 14.97 27.33
C ALA A 640 1.01 16.13 27.61
N GLU A 641 2.20 15.84 28.20
CA GLU A 641 3.25 16.83 28.38
C GLU A 641 3.72 17.46 27.04
N LEU A 642 3.81 16.68 25.95
CA LEU A 642 4.15 17.23 24.62
C LEU A 642 3.14 18.27 24.13
N ARG A 643 1.85 18.10 24.42
CA ARG A 643 0.83 19.09 24.04
C ARG A 643 0.95 20.41 24.80
N LYS A 644 1.55 20.42 25.98
CA LYS A 644 1.87 21.65 26.73
C LYS A 644 2.92 22.52 26.05
N MET A 645 3.75 21.93 25.17
CA MET A 645 4.78 22.66 24.42
C MET A 645 4.22 23.51 23.29
N PHE A 646 3.01 23.18 22.80
CA PHE A 646 2.31 23.98 21.80
C PHE A 646 1.49 25.06 22.51
N VAL A 647 1.89 26.31 22.32
CA VAL A 647 1.40 27.44 23.12
C VAL A 647 0.83 28.55 22.23
N ALA A 648 -0.04 29.35 22.79
CA ALA A 648 -0.46 30.58 22.15
C ALA A 648 0.58 31.69 22.38
N PRO A 649 0.73 32.65 21.45
CA PRO A 649 1.51 33.86 21.67
C PRO A 649 0.97 34.71 22.85
N ALA A 650 1.81 35.60 23.37
CA ALA A 650 1.37 36.56 24.42
C ALA A 650 0.14 37.35 23.97
N GLY A 651 -0.87 37.43 24.83
CA GLY A 651 -2.17 38.11 24.56
C GLY A 651 -3.15 37.28 23.71
N ARG A 652 -2.78 36.02 23.33
CA ARG A 652 -3.65 35.12 22.60
C ARG A 652 -3.90 33.82 23.38
N VAL A 653 -4.87 33.06 22.94
CA VAL A 653 -5.20 31.72 23.43
C VAL A 653 -5.41 30.77 22.26
N LEU A 654 -5.32 29.49 22.54
CA LEU A 654 -5.81 28.43 21.67
C LEU A 654 -7.24 28.08 22.09
N VAL A 655 -8.11 27.89 21.13
CA VAL A 655 -9.46 27.37 21.33
C VAL A 655 -9.53 26.06 20.57
N ASP A 656 -9.77 24.97 21.29
CA ASP A 656 -9.90 23.60 20.75
C ASP A 656 -11.38 23.20 20.83
N ALA A 657 -11.92 22.71 19.73
CA ALA A 657 -13.27 22.17 19.69
C ALA A 657 -13.24 20.76 19.09
N ASP A 658 -13.80 19.78 19.79
CA ASP A 658 -13.78 18.37 19.47
C ASP A 658 -15.19 17.80 19.35
N TYR A 659 -15.45 17.02 18.31
CA TYR A 659 -16.73 16.33 18.18
C TYR A 659 -16.86 15.18 19.19
N SER A 660 -17.95 15.16 19.90
CA SER A 660 -18.29 14.05 20.79
C SER A 660 -18.85 12.88 19.99
N GLN A 661 -18.05 11.81 19.86
CA GLN A 661 -18.48 10.51 19.31
C GLN A 661 -19.09 10.56 17.90
N ILE A 662 -18.53 11.37 17.02
CA ILE A 662 -19.09 11.64 15.68
C ILE A 662 -19.34 10.34 14.88
N GLU A 663 -18.43 9.36 14.92
CA GLU A 663 -18.59 8.12 14.16
C GLU A 663 -19.80 7.28 14.63
N LEU A 664 -20.07 7.24 15.94
CA LEU A 664 -21.26 6.55 16.46
C LEU A 664 -22.56 7.30 16.16
N ARG A 665 -22.53 8.63 16.16
CA ARG A 665 -23.66 9.47 15.76
C ARG A 665 -23.98 9.28 14.27
N LEU A 666 -22.95 9.22 13.44
CA LEU A 666 -23.09 8.92 12.01
C LEU A 666 -23.58 7.49 11.76
N LEU A 667 -23.08 6.51 12.51
CA LEU A 667 -23.61 5.15 12.44
C LEU A 667 -25.11 5.12 12.77
N ALA A 668 -25.53 5.79 13.86
CA ALA A 668 -26.95 5.87 14.24
C ALA A 668 -27.81 6.47 13.12
N HIS A 669 -27.36 7.57 12.52
CA HIS A 669 -28.06 8.24 11.42
C HIS A 669 -28.11 7.37 10.16
N ILE A 670 -26.96 6.86 9.69
CA ILE A 670 -26.86 6.10 8.43
C ILE A 670 -27.61 4.75 8.53
N ALA A 671 -27.52 4.09 9.69
CA ALA A 671 -28.23 2.84 9.95
C ALA A 671 -29.75 3.06 10.21
N GLY A 672 -30.17 4.29 10.53
CA GLY A 672 -31.53 4.58 10.93
C GLY A 672 -31.97 3.84 12.20
N ASP A 673 -31.02 3.54 13.12
CA ASP A 673 -31.32 2.77 14.32
C ASP A 673 -32.02 3.62 15.37
N GLU A 674 -33.32 3.36 15.57
CA GLU A 674 -34.19 4.16 16.46
C GLU A 674 -33.69 4.20 17.91
N HIS A 675 -33.13 3.09 18.42
CA HIS A 675 -32.65 3.02 19.79
C HIS A 675 -31.39 3.85 19.98
N MET A 676 -30.47 3.77 19.03
CA MET A 676 -29.24 4.56 19.06
C MET A 676 -29.52 6.06 18.84
N ILE A 677 -30.44 6.38 17.92
CA ILE A 677 -30.90 7.76 17.69
C ILE A 677 -31.55 8.33 18.97
N ALA A 678 -32.43 7.56 19.64
CA ALA A 678 -33.08 7.99 20.85
C ALA A 678 -32.08 8.28 21.98
N ALA A 679 -31.10 7.39 22.20
CA ALA A 679 -30.05 7.58 23.21
C ALA A 679 -29.26 8.88 22.98
N PHE A 680 -28.89 9.19 21.74
CA PHE A 680 -28.19 10.44 21.42
C PHE A 680 -29.06 11.69 21.56
N ARG A 681 -30.38 11.58 21.29
CA ARG A 681 -31.32 12.70 21.45
C ARG A 681 -31.61 13.04 22.92
N THR A 682 -31.60 12.02 23.79
CA THR A 682 -31.78 12.22 25.24
C THR A 682 -30.51 12.67 25.96
N GLY A 683 -29.37 12.68 25.26
CA GLY A 683 -28.06 13.05 25.82
C GLY A 683 -27.48 12.01 26.76
N GLU A 684 -27.93 10.75 26.67
CA GLU A 684 -27.40 9.65 27.46
C GLU A 684 -26.01 9.23 26.95
N ASP A 685 -25.18 8.80 27.89
CA ASP A 685 -23.86 8.22 27.49
C ASP A 685 -24.08 6.88 26.80
N ILE A 686 -23.89 6.86 25.48
CA ILE A 686 -24.11 5.67 24.64
C ILE A 686 -23.33 4.44 25.13
N HIS A 687 -22.14 4.63 25.73
CA HIS A 687 -21.37 3.52 26.28
C HIS A 687 -21.98 2.94 27.54
N THR A 688 -22.56 3.77 28.38
CA THR A 688 -23.33 3.34 29.57
C THR A 688 -24.64 2.67 29.15
N VAL A 689 -25.35 3.23 28.17
CA VAL A 689 -26.58 2.62 27.61
C VAL A 689 -26.26 1.24 27.03
N THR A 690 -25.23 1.13 26.21
CA THR A 690 -24.79 -0.17 25.65
C THR A 690 -24.38 -1.16 26.74
N ALA A 691 -23.62 -0.71 27.75
CA ALA A 691 -23.22 -1.56 28.88
C ALA A 691 -24.43 -2.07 29.65
N SER A 692 -25.36 -1.19 29.99
CA SER A 692 -26.61 -1.55 30.67
C SER A 692 -27.33 -2.70 29.95
N GLN A 693 -27.42 -2.62 28.66
CA GLN A 693 -28.14 -3.57 27.82
C GLN A 693 -27.39 -4.89 27.59
N VAL A 694 -26.10 -4.80 27.27
CA VAL A 694 -25.27 -5.98 27.05
C VAL A 694 -25.09 -6.82 28.31
N PHE A 695 -24.92 -6.16 29.47
CA PHE A 695 -24.75 -6.84 30.76
C PHE A 695 -26.08 -7.09 31.47
N GLY A 696 -27.19 -6.49 31.03
CA GLY A 696 -28.50 -6.66 31.61
C GLY A 696 -28.65 -6.04 33.00
N VAL A 697 -28.00 -4.91 33.24
CA VAL A 697 -28.06 -4.17 34.53
C VAL A 697 -28.61 -2.76 34.30
N PRO A 698 -29.27 -2.16 35.31
CA PRO A 698 -29.70 -0.76 35.21
C PRO A 698 -28.52 0.19 35.00
N PRO A 699 -28.69 1.35 34.31
CA PRO A 699 -27.63 2.31 34.03
C PRO A 699 -26.83 2.73 35.27
N GLU A 700 -27.48 2.86 36.41
CA GLU A 700 -26.88 3.27 37.69
C GLU A 700 -25.93 2.18 38.27
N GLN A 701 -26.07 0.95 37.83
CA GLN A 701 -25.23 -0.19 38.25
C GLN A 701 -24.11 -0.52 37.25
N VAL A 702 -24.01 0.24 36.16
CA VAL A 702 -22.93 0.06 35.18
C VAL A 702 -21.62 0.47 35.82
N THR A 703 -20.73 -0.51 35.99
CA THR A 703 -19.38 -0.24 36.50
C THR A 703 -18.50 0.40 35.42
N HIS A 704 -17.43 1.05 35.84
CA HIS A 704 -16.43 1.61 34.93
C HIS A 704 -15.87 0.56 33.95
N GLU A 705 -15.66 -0.67 34.44
CA GLU A 705 -15.17 -1.77 33.61
C GLU A 705 -16.23 -2.22 32.57
N MET A 706 -17.50 -2.30 32.94
CA MET A 706 -18.57 -2.61 31.99
C MET A 706 -18.67 -1.54 30.90
N ARG A 707 -18.60 -0.25 31.30
CA ARG A 707 -18.60 0.86 30.36
C ARG A 707 -17.39 0.83 29.41
N ARG A 708 -16.19 0.50 29.92
CA ARG A 708 -14.96 0.32 29.13
C ARG A 708 -15.12 -0.80 28.10
N ARG A 709 -15.67 -1.94 28.49
CA ARG A 709 -15.94 -3.07 27.56
C ARG A 709 -16.99 -2.68 26.52
N ALA A 710 -18.08 -2.03 26.92
CA ALA A 710 -19.09 -1.53 25.98
C ALA A 710 -18.52 -0.50 24.99
N LYS A 711 -17.61 0.36 25.42
CA LYS A 711 -16.88 1.27 24.53
C LYS A 711 -16.08 0.49 23.47
N ALA A 712 -15.38 -0.56 23.86
CA ALA A 712 -14.64 -1.41 22.91
C ALA A 712 -15.59 -2.13 21.92
N VAL A 713 -16.76 -2.58 22.38
CA VAL A 713 -17.79 -3.19 21.51
C VAL A 713 -18.33 -2.16 20.52
N ASN A 714 -18.74 -0.96 21.00
CA ASN A 714 -19.27 0.10 20.14
C ASN A 714 -18.31 0.49 19.02
N PHE A 715 -17.04 0.76 19.34
CA PHE A 715 -16.05 1.09 18.33
C PHE A 715 -15.65 -0.10 17.48
N GLY A 716 -15.50 -1.27 18.09
CA GLY A 716 -15.15 -2.49 17.36
C GLY A 716 -16.17 -2.82 16.27
N ILE A 717 -17.45 -2.65 16.52
CA ILE A 717 -18.51 -2.90 15.54
C ILE A 717 -18.43 -1.92 14.37
N VAL A 718 -18.21 -0.61 14.63
CA VAL A 718 -17.99 0.39 13.55
C VAL A 718 -16.85 -0.05 12.62
N TYR A 719 -15.81 -0.68 13.17
CA TYR A 719 -14.65 -1.14 12.41
C TYR A 719 -14.77 -2.58 11.88
N GLY A 720 -15.92 -3.24 12.06
CA GLY A 720 -16.13 -4.62 11.60
C GLY A 720 -15.26 -5.64 12.32
N ILE A 721 -15.13 -5.50 13.65
CA ILE A 721 -14.33 -6.39 14.49
C ILE A 721 -14.91 -7.83 14.49
N SER A 722 -14.04 -8.84 14.51
CA SER A 722 -14.45 -10.21 14.71
C SER A 722 -14.62 -10.55 16.20
N ASP A 723 -15.42 -11.59 16.51
CA ASP A 723 -15.57 -12.15 17.85
C ASP A 723 -14.22 -12.52 18.49
N PHE A 724 -13.29 -13.03 17.69
CA PHE A 724 -11.93 -13.35 18.13
C PHE A 724 -11.14 -12.10 18.52
N SER A 725 -11.13 -11.06 17.66
CA SER A 725 -10.41 -9.83 17.97
C SER A 725 -11.01 -9.11 19.18
N LEU A 726 -12.34 -9.04 19.24
CA LEU A 726 -13.04 -8.46 20.39
C LEU A 726 -12.69 -9.17 21.69
N SER A 727 -12.62 -10.53 21.68
CA SER A 727 -12.27 -11.31 22.87
C SER A 727 -10.89 -10.96 23.42
N GLN A 728 -9.91 -10.68 22.52
CA GLN A 728 -8.58 -10.22 22.91
C GLN A 728 -8.60 -8.81 23.50
N ASP A 729 -9.35 -7.88 22.87
CA ASP A 729 -9.38 -6.47 23.26
C ASP A 729 -10.01 -6.25 24.65
N ILE A 730 -11.03 -7.04 25.01
CA ILE A 730 -11.73 -6.90 26.30
C ILE A 730 -11.37 -7.99 27.32
N GLY A 731 -10.46 -8.89 26.99
CA GLY A 731 -9.96 -9.92 27.92
C GLY A 731 -11.01 -10.95 28.36
N VAL A 732 -11.84 -11.41 27.41
CA VAL A 732 -12.88 -12.41 27.65
C VAL A 732 -12.71 -13.60 26.71
N THR A 733 -13.47 -14.68 26.93
CA THR A 733 -13.50 -15.80 26.00
C THR A 733 -14.19 -15.42 24.70
N ARG A 734 -13.84 -16.11 23.60
CA ARG A 734 -14.48 -15.90 22.29
C ARG A 734 -16.00 -16.11 22.34
N ALA A 735 -16.48 -17.05 23.16
CA ALA A 735 -17.90 -17.30 23.33
C ALA A 735 -18.61 -16.11 24.01
N GLU A 736 -18.00 -15.52 25.03
CA GLU A 736 -18.53 -14.31 25.69
C GLU A 736 -18.50 -13.12 24.75
N ALA A 737 -17.42 -12.89 24.00
CA ALA A 737 -17.35 -11.83 23.01
C ALA A 737 -18.46 -11.96 21.95
N LYS A 738 -18.68 -13.18 21.45
CA LYS A 738 -19.78 -13.47 20.51
C LYS A 738 -21.15 -13.17 21.13
N ALA A 739 -21.39 -13.57 22.37
CA ALA A 739 -22.64 -13.31 23.08
C ALA A 739 -22.86 -11.79 23.28
N TYR A 740 -21.79 -11.01 23.52
CA TYR A 740 -21.88 -9.54 23.60
C TYR A 740 -22.26 -8.93 22.25
N MET A 741 -21.67 -9.41 21.15
CA MET A 741 -22.03 -8.95 19.81
C MET A 741 -23.47 -9.29 19.44
N GLU A 742 -23.93 -10.51 19.75
CA GLU A 742 -25.32 -10.95 19.51
C GLU A 742 -26.33 -10.05 20.25
N LYS A 743 -26.13 -9.79 21.54
CA LYS A 743 -26.98 -8.87 22.31
C LYS A 743 -26.94 -7.45 21.80
N TYR A 744 -25.76 -6.97 21.36
CA TYR A 744 -25.64 -5.65 20.74
C TYR A 744 -26.50 -5.55 19.49
N PHE A 745 -26.40 -6.52 18.58
CA PHE A 745 -27.18 -6.55 17.34
C PHE A 745 -28.67 -6.82 17.54
N GLU A 746 -29.03 -7.55 18.59
CA GLU A 746 -30.43 -7.70 18.98
C GLU A 746 -31.04 -6.34 19.41
N LYS A 747 -30.28 -5.55 20.15
CA LYS A 747 -30.72 -4.22 20.58
C LYS A 747 -30.65 -3.19 19.46
N TYR A 748 -29.54 -3.15 18.75
CA TYR A 748 -29.31 -2.21 17.64
C TYR A 748 -29.54 -2.92 16.30
N SER A 749 -30.76 -3.35 16.06
CA SER A 749 -31.12 -4.15 14.87
C SER A 749 -30.99 -3.36 13.56
N GLY A 750 -31.14 -2.03 13.59
CA GLY A 750 -30.90 -1.15 12.46
C GLY A 750 -29.43 -1.15 12.05
N VAL A 751 -28.50 -1.14 13.03
CA VAL A 751 -27.06 -1.28 12.76
C VAL A 751 -26.74 -2.61 12.11
N HIS A 752 -27.30 -3.73 12.61
CA HIS A 752 -27.10 -5.05 12.02
C HIS A 752 -27.59 -5.14 10.57
N ALA A 753 -28.81 -4.60 10.33
CA ALA A 753 -29.37 -4.54 8.98
C ALA A 753 -28.50 -3.71 8.03
N TYR A 754 -28.02 -2.54 8.47
CA TYR A 754 -27.13 -1.69 7.71
C TYR A 754 -25.84 -2.41 7.35
N MET A 755 -25.17 -3.06 8.32
CA MET A 755 -23.91 -3.77 8.09
C MET A 755 -24.06 -4.86 7.01
N THR A 756 -25.15 -5.59 7.00
CA THR A 756 -25.43 -6.58 5.96
C THR A 756 -25.69 -5.92 4.62
N GLN A 757 -26.55 -4.92 4.58
CA GLN A 757 -26.98 -4.26 3.34
C GLN A 757 -25.83 -3.50 2.67
N VAL A 758 -24.98 -2.81 3.41
CA VAL A 758 -23.87 -2.03 2.81
C VAL A 758 -22.85 -2.94 2.13
N VAL A 759 -22.56 -4.11 2.71
CA VAL A 759 -21.66 -5.09 2.10
C VAL A 759 -22.27 -5.68 0.82
N GLU A 760 -23.56 -6.04 0.84
CA GLU A 760 -24.25 -6.57 -0.36
C GLU A 760 -24.35 -5.52 -1.47
N ARG A 761 -24.67 -4.27 -1.14
CA ARG A 761 -24.64 -3.17 -2.11
C ARG A 761 -23.24 -2.95 -2.68
N ALA A 762 -22.21 -2.94 -1.82
CA ALA A 762 -20.84 -2.77 -2.27
C ALA A 762 -20.38 -3.89 -3.21
N LYS A 763 -20.86 -5.14 -3.01
CA LYS A 763 -20.62 -6.27 -3.95
C LYS A 763 -21.31 -6.05 -5.29
N ALA A 764 -22.51 -5.49 -5.29
CA ALA A 764 -23.28 -5.23 -6.50
C ALA A 764 -22.71 -4.02 -7.27
N ASP A 765 -22.50 -2.90 -6.59
CA ASP A 765 -22.13 -1.61 -7.19
C ASP A 765 -20.61 -1.51 -7.45
N GLY A 766 -19.80 -2.29 -6.71
CA GLY A 766 -18.33 -2.25 -6.79
C GLY A 766 -17.69 -1.14 -5.95
N TYR A 767 -18.48 -0.32 -5.26
CA TYR A 767 -17.98 0.78 -4.41
C TYR A 767 -18.88 1.03 -3.21
N VAL A 768 -18.39 1.85 -2.27
CA VAL A 768 -19.18 2.48 -1.22
C VAL A 768 -19.01 3.99 -1.28
N SER A 769 -19.97 4.74 -0.70
CA SER A 769 -19.92 6.21 -0.69
C SER A 769 -20.24 6.80 0.68
N THR A 770 -19.77 8.03 0.91
CA THR A 770 -20.17 8.88 2.02
C THR A 770 -21.53 9.53 1.75
N LEU A 771 -22.09 10.20 2.75
CA LEU A 771 -23.31 11.02 2.59
C LEU A 771 -23.12 12.20 1.60
N MET A 772 -21.89 12.63 1.38
CA MET A 772 -21.54 13.69 0.43
C MET A 772 -21.09 13.17 -0.95
N GLY A 773 -21.27 11.86 -1.22
CA GLY A 773 -20.98 11.28 -2.53
C GLY A 773 -19.52 10.88 -2.77
N ARG A 774 -18.62 11.01 -1.79
CA ARG A 774 -17.24 10.51 -1.92
C ARG A 774 -17.24 9.00 -2.09
N ARG A 775 -16.64 8.47 -3.15
CA ARG A 775 -16.63 7.05 -3.47
C ARG A 775 -15.31 6.39 -3.15
N ARG A 776 -15.38 5.10 -2.77
CA ARG A 776 -14.24 4.20 -2.70
C ARG A 776 -14.58 2.90 -3.41
N TRP A 777 -13.84 2.61 -4.47
CA TRP A 777 -13.95 1.37 -5.23
C TRP A 777 -13.39 0.19 -4.41
N LEU A 778 -14.05 -0.95 -4.48
CA LEU A 778 -13.76 -2.14 -3.67
C LEU A 778 -13.61 -3.41 -4.54
N PRO A 779 -12.60 -3.47 -5.41
CA PRO A 779 -12.34 -4.66 -6.21
C PRO A 779 -12.04 -5.89 -5.34
N GLU A 780 -11.57 -5.70 -4.11
CA GLU A 780 -11.28 -6.75 -3.13
C GLU A 780 -12.49 -7.63 -2.80
N LEU A 781 -13.71 -7.10 -2.89
CA LEU A 781 -14.94 -7.84 -2.60
C LEU A 781 -15.20 -8.98 -3.59
N LYS A 782 -14.66 -8.91 -4.80
CA LYS A 782 -14.77 -9.93 -5.85
C LYS A 782 -13.65 -10.97 -5.77
N SER A 783 -12.67 -10.82 -4.86
CA SER A 783 -11.53 -11.71 -4.75
C SER A 783 -11.92 -13.09 -4.19
N SER A 784 -11.36 -14.15 -4.76
CA SER A 784 -11.47 -15.51 -4.22
C SER A 784 -10.67 -15.67 -2.92
N ASN A 785 -9.68 -14.78 -2.67
CA ASN A 785 -8.89 -14.79 -1.44
C ASN A 785 -9.74 -14.27 -0.26
N PHE A 786 -10.00 -15.16 0.70
CA PHE A 786 -10.79 -14.85 1.89
C PHE A 786 -10.27 -13.61 2.66
N ASN A 787 -8.95 -13.46 2.83
CA ASN A 787 -8.39 -12.34 3.59
C ASN A 787 -8.60 -10.99 2.88
N LEU A 788 -8.43 -10.96 1.54
CA LEU A 788 -8.70 -9.77 0.73
C LEU A 788 -10.19 -9.42 0.73
N ARG A 789 -11.06 -10.41 0.52
CA ARG A 789 -12.51 -10.21 0.56
C ARG A 789 -12.95 -9.70 1.93
N SER A 790 -12.47 -10.31 3.01
CA SER A 790 -12.76 -9.89 4.39
C SER A 790 -12.23 -8.47 4.68
N PHE A 791 -11.09 -8.09 4.11
CA PHE A 791 -10.60 -6.72 4.15
C PHE A 791 -11.55 -5.77 3.43
N GLY A 792 -11.99 -6.10 2.21
CA GLY A 792 -12.97 -5.32 1.45
C GLY A 792 -14.29 -5.14 2.20
N GLU A 793 -14.78 -6.19 2.87
CA GLU A 793 -16.00 -6.13 3.69
C GLU A 793 -15.86 -5.17 4.87
N ARG A 794 -14.73 -5.19 5.59
CA ARG A 794 -14.45 -4.21 6.67
C ARG A 794 -14.35 -2.78 6.14
N VAL A 795 -13.74 -2.58 4.99
CA VAL A 795 -13.69 -1.26 4.35
C VAL A 795 -15.09 -0.79 3.95
N ALA A 796 -15.94 -1.69 3.43
CA ALA A 796 -17.32 -1.34 3.08
C ALA A 796 -18.14 -0.87 4.29
N LEU A 797 -17.90 -1.46 5.46
CA LEU A 797 -18.56 -1.07 6.71
C LEU A 797 -18.07 0.30 7.21
N ASN A 798 -16.76 0.51 7.18
CA ASN A 798 -16.11 1.63 7.86
C ASN A 798 -16.09 2.91 7.02
N MET A 799 -15.82 2.81 5.70
CA MET A 799 -15.61 3.96 4.84
C MET A 799 -16.78 4.95 4.79
N PRO A 800 -18.06 4.52 4.70
CA PRO A 800 -19.17 5.48 4.71
C PRO A 800 -19.25 6.32 5.98
N ILE A 801 -18.88 5.76 7.12
CA ILE A 801 -18.90 6.43 8.43
C ILE A 801 -17.69 7.35 8.58
N GLN A 802 -16.48 6.80 8.44
CA GLN A 802 -15.24 7.59 8.58
C GLN A 802 -15.11 8.66 7.51
N GLY A 803 -15.47 8.32 6.26
CA GLY A 803 -15.43 9.29 5.17
C GLY A 803 -16.44 10.41 5.36
N THR A 804 -17.66 10.12 5.83
CA THR A 804 -18.63 11.16 6.16
C THR A 804 -18.14 12.04 7.30
N ALA A 805 -17.53 11.47 8.35
CA ALA A 805 -16.91 12.28 9.42
C ALA A 805 -15.82 13.21 8.86
N ALA A 806 -14.98 12.71 7.94
CA ALA A 806 -13.97 13.53 7.27
C ALA A 806 -14.58 14.64 6.40
N ASP A 807 -15.66 14.37 5.69
CA ASP A 807 -16.37 15.38 4.90
C ASP A 807 -17.01 16.45 5.81
N LEU A 808 -17.59 16.06 6.94
CA LEU A 808 -18.22 17.00 7.89
C LEU A 808 -17.19 17.91 8.57
N ILE A 809 -16.03 17.38 9.00
CA ILE A 809 -14.99 18.22 9.61
C ILE A 809 -14.42 19.22 8.59
N LYS A 810 -14.23 18.82 7.33
CA LYS A 810 -13.82 19.73 6.25
C LYS A 810 -14.85 20.82 5.99
N LYS A 811 -16.14 20.46 5.99
CA LYS A 811 -17.23 21.43 5.85
C LYS A 811 -17.29 22.40 7.05
N ALA A 812 -17.05 21.89 8.27
CA ALA A 812 -16.93 22.73 9.46
C ALA A 812 -15.76 23.70 9.34
N MET A 813 -14.59 23.27 8.84
CA MET A 813 -13.45 24.16 8.59
C MET A 813 -13.82 25.33 7.68
N LEU A 814 -14.50 25.05 6.55
CA LEU A 814 -14.97 26.11 5.62
C LEU A 814 -15.95 27.08 6.29
N ARG A 815 -16.88 26.57 7.09
CA ARG A 815 -17.87 27.39 7.78
C ARG A 815 -17.24 28.25 8.87
N VAL A 816 -16.33 27.67 9.65
CA VAL A 816 -15.59 28.37 10.70
C VAL A 816 -14.73 29.48 10.07
N ASP A 817 -13.90 29.19 9.09
CA ASP A 817 -13.07 30.20 8.41
C ASP A 817 -13.93 31.33 7.81
N GLY A 818 -14.98 30.96 7.07
CA GLY A 818 -15.89 31.93 6.48
C GLY A 818 -16.60 32.80 7.54
N ARG A 819 -16.93 32.27 8.72
CA ARG A 819 -17.57 33.03 9.79
C ARG A 819 -16.58 33.93 10.53
N LEU A 820 -15.35 33.46 10.81
CA LEU A 820 -14.28 34.27 11.38
C LEU A 820 -14.04 35.53 10.54
N ARG A 821 -13.92 35.36 9.22
CA ARG A 821 -13.73 36.46 8.27
C ARG A 821 -14.96 37.42 8.24
N ARG A 822 -16.17 36.86 8.16
CA ARG A 822 -17.40 37.72 8.13
C ARG A 822 -17.60 38.53 9.39
N GLU A 823 -17.23 38.02 10.54
CA GLU A 823 -17.32 38.71 11.82
C GLU A 823 -16.12 39.62 12.08
N GLY A 824 -15.13 39.62 11.21
CA GLY A 824 -13.94 40.49 11.31
C GLY A 824 -13.05 40.17 12.50
N LEU A 825 -13.01 38.89 12.93
CA LEU A 825 -12.19 38.44 14.03
C LEU A 825 -10.73 38.26 13.61
N GLU A 826 -9.80 38.50 14.52
CA GLU A 826 -8.35 38.21 14.34
C GLU A 826 -8.02 36.76 14.64
N ALA A 827 -9.01 35.96 14.93
CA ALA A 827 -8.92 34.53 15.12
C ALA A 827 -8.63 33.81 13.80
N ARG A 828 -7.85 32.71 13.85
CA ARG A 828 -7.49 31.91 12.69
C ARG A 828 -7.40 30.43 13.01
N LEU A 829 -7.82 29.57 12.09
CA LEU A 829 -7.57 28.14 12.16
C LEU A 829 -6.06 27.88 12.07
N VAL A 830 -5.53 27.00 12.92
CA VAL A 830 -4.10 26.65 12.95
C VAL A 830 -3.83 25.16 12.84
N LEU A 831 -4.77 24.30 13.28
CA LEU A 831 -4.59 22.85 13.22
C LEU A 831 -5.93 22.12 13.12
N GLN A 832 -5.93 21.01 12.44
CA GLN A 832 -6.99 20.01 12.42
C GLN A 832 -6.39 18.65 12.82
N VAL A 833 -6.96 17.98 13.83
CA VAL A 833 -6.50 16.68 14.31
C VAL A 833 -7.72 15.77 14.47
N HIS A 834 -7.80 14.69 13.67
CA HIS A 834 -8.92 13.74 13.68
C HIS A 834 -10.27 14.43 13.52
N ASP A 835 -11.01 14.62 14.61
CA ASP A 835 -12.33 15.25 14.72
C ASP A 835 -12.32 16.57 15.53
N GLU A 836 -11.12 17.14 15.76
CA GLU A 836 -10.94 18.41 16.46
C GLU A 836 -10.42 19.54 15.54
N LEU A 837 -10.83 20.77 15.84
CA LEU A 837 -10.37 22.01 15.21
C LEU A 837 -9.74 22.92 16.25
N ILE A 838 -8.56 23.47 15.93
CA ILE A 838 -7.83 24.38 16.82
C ILE A 838 -7.72 25.73 16.15
N VAL A 839 -8.15 26.76 16.87
CA VAL A 839 -8.11 28.18 16.49
C VAL A 839 -7.22 28.95 17.43
N GLU A 840 -6.34 29.78 16.91
CA GLU A 840 -5.57 30.77 17.68
C GLU A 840 -6.32 32.12 17.62
N CYS A 841 -6.65 32.73 18.76
CA CYS A 841 -7.34 34.01 18.80
C CYS A 841 -6.81 34.94 19.90
N PRO A 842 -7.06 36.27 19.83
CA PRO A 842 -6.88 37.18 20.95
C PRO A 842 -7.70 36.73 22.19
N GLU A 843 -7.17 36.93 23.40
CA GLU A 843 -7.87 36.55 24.62
C GLU A 843 -9.30 37.18 24.71
N GLY A 844 -9.45 38.42 24.22
CA GLY A 844 -10.74 39.11 24.20
C GLY A 844 -11.78 38.50 23.28
N GLU A 845 -11.38 37.65 22.29
CA GLU A 845 -12.27 36.96 21.36
C GLU A 845 -12.60 35.54 21.82
N ALA A 846 -11.92 35.01 22.84
CA ALA A 846 -11.98 33.60 23.21
C ALA A 846 -13.39 33.04 23.39
N GLU A 847 -14.26 33.69 24.18
CA GLU A 847 -15.63 33.26 24.42
C GLU A 847 -16.49 33.29 23.13
N GLN A 848 -16.25 34.27 22.25
CA GLN A 848 -16.94 34.35 20.95
C GLN A 848 -16.51 33.21 20.03
N VAL A 849 -15.20 32.94 19.95
CA VAL A 849 -14.63 31.87 19.14
C VAL A 849 -15.06 30.49 19.63
N GLN A 850 -15.11 30.25 20.95
CA GLN A 850 -15.63 29.00 21.51
C GLN A 850 -17.08 28.74 21.06
N ARG A 851 -17.95 29.75 21.20
CA ARG A 851 -19.34 29.63 20.75
C ARG A 851 -19.43 29.42 19.24
N LEU A 852 -18.67 30.19 18.47
CA LEU A 852 -18.65 30.10 17.03
C LEU A 852 -18.23 28.69 16.56
N LEU A 853 -17.15 28.14 17.13
CA LEU A 853 -16.67 26.79 16.81
C LEU A 853 -17.75 25.75 17.11
N ALA A 854 -18.30 25.75 18.33
CA ALA A 854 -19.34 24.80 18.70
C ALA A 854 -20.54 24.90 17.74
N GLU A 855 -21.08 26.13 17.52
CA GLU A 855 -22.22 26.35 16.63
C GLU A 855 -21.97 25.84 15.19
N GLU A 856 -20.82 26.20 14.56
CA GLU A 856 -20.55 25.83 13.18
C GLU A 856 -20.24 24.32 13.02
N MET A 857 -19.63 23.68 14.02
CA MET A 857 -19.44 22.25 14.06
C MET A 857 -20.75 21.49 14.28
N GLU A 858 -21.57 21.91 15.24
CA GLU A 858 -22.82 21.22 15.55
C GLU A 858 -23.86 21.32 14.43
N HIS A 859 -23.89 22.44 13.70
CA HIS A 859 -24.87 22.71 12.65
C HIS A 859 -24.32 22.49 11.23
N VAL A 860 -23.23 21.74 11.09
CA VAL A 860 -22.59 21.47 9.80
C VAL A 860 -23.46 20.65 8.85
N ALA A 861 -24.34 19.79 9.39
CA ALA A 861 -25.26 18.94 8.65
C ALA A 861 -26.55 18.68 9.44
N GLU A 862 -27.64 18.42 8.73
CA GLU A 862 -28.90 17.97 9.31
C GLU A 862 -28.91 16.44 9.41
N LEU A 863 -28.79 15.91 10.62
CA LEU A 863 -28.78 14.48 10.90
C LEU A 863 -29.96 14.07 11.79
N ALA A 864 -30.29 12.79 11.81
CA ALA A 864 -31.30 12.25 12.72
C ALA A 864 -30.92 12.38 14.23
N VAL A 865 -29.62 12.58 14.48
CA VAL A 865 -29.03 12.79 15.81
C VAL A 865 -28.35 14.16 15.86
N PRO A 866 -28.35 14.86 17.01
CA PRO A 866 -27.59 16.07 17.14
C PRO A 866 -26.09 15.78 17.08
N LEU A 867 -25.32 16.62 16.40
CA LEU A 867 -23.88 16.67 16.58
C LEU A 867 -23.61 17.57 17.79
N THR A 868 -22.62 17.20 18.59
CA THR A 868 -22.18 18.00 19.75
C THR A 868 -20.68 18.23 19.67
N ALA A 869 -20.25 19.45 19.89
CA ALA A 869 -18.88 19.86 19.93
C ALA A 869 -18.57 20.61 21.23
N GLU A 870 -17.57 20.14 21.95
CA GLU A 870 -17.13 20.79 23.19
C GLU A 870 -15.93 21.69 22.88
N ALA A 871 -16.06 22.99 23.21
CA ALA A 871 -15.04 23.98 22.92
C ALA A 871 -14.43 24.54 24.21
N HIS A 872 -13.12 24.51 24.35
CA HIS A 872 -12.37 25.02 25.49
C HIS A 872 -11.24 25.96 25.03
N ALA A 873 -10.87 26.91 25.91
CA ALA A 873 -9.76 27.81 25.63
C ALA A 873 -8.65 27.63 26.66
N GLY A 874 -7.38 27.76 26.20
CA GLY A 874 -6.20 27.63 27.04
C GLY A 874 -4.98 28.33 26.47
N LYS A 875 -3.94 28.49 27.29
CA LYS A 875 -2.66 29.05 26.84
C LYS A 875 -1.81 28.05 26.09
N SER A 876 -2.11 26.78 26.26
CA SER A 876 -1.46 25.68 25.55
C SER A 876 -2.51 24.75 24.96
N TRP A 877 -2.10 23.90 24.02
CA TRP A 877 -3.00 22.90 23.44
C TRP A 877 -3.53 21.93 24.52
N ALA A 878 -2.67 21.56 25.50
CA ALA A 878 -3.10 20.71 26.59
C ALA A 878 -4.21 21.37 27.45
N GLU A 879 -4.11 22.65 27.72
CA GLU A 879 -5.14 23.40 28.47
C GLU A 879 -6.42 23.59 27.65
N ALA A 880 -6.29 23.86 26.36
CA ALA A 880 -7.40 24.02 25.45
C ALA A 880 -8.18 22.72 25.17
N LYS A 881 -7.60 21.54 25.46
CA LYS A 881 -8.29 20.26 25.30
C LYS A 881 -9.37 20.00 26.36
N GLY A 882 -9.36 20.69 27.51
CA GLY A 882 -10.30 20.56 28.61
C GLY A 882 -9.95 19.48 29.65
#